data_9a8720cc0702794142737dbd9cd35831
#
_entry.id   9a8720cc0702794142737dbd9cd35831
#
_cell.length_a   1.000
_cell.length_b   1.000
_cell.length_c   1.000
_cell.angle_alpha   90.00
_cell.angle_beta   90.00
_cell.angle_gamma   90.00
#
_symmetry.space_group_name_H-M   'P 1'
#
loop_
_entity.id
_entity.type
_entity.pdbx_description
1 polymer ?
#
loop_
_entity_poly.entity_id
_entity_poly.type
_entity_poly.pdbx_seq_one_letter_code
_entity_poly.pdbx_strand_id
1 'polypeptide(L)'
;MKYTEKIQEVFLVWLSFFSCIYVLTGVARCDLVYLFVVPSSKSSLTGGSLAAAVAAAAVLWGVRQIPAERVIRCLVVWVGMVPFLLLPKTQFIYAVFALIFFSGWSVCRLLACCGRRIFFPRLPERYWLLLLTLLILLFIGQGLWLYRATSNRLLLFWEDWGIFNEVAWNTLQGRWLQVDVHGGENFFGDHFMPGFFLWFTPLLGVVRSPFLLPVIGALCLWGSAGLIYLLARRCRLSPAESFCCGLVLLFNPVVNNLNLSGMYGTHVISFFIPLLLLFYCLRRSGHPRWAFAVFLFSLTVKESVAVFWVGWSFCMMLERRQEWRNYALTGGIALGYFLLVTQWIIPGFSGGYRYEHQYAALGGNLLEMALSPLLRPAVFWGTLIQEKNLFLVLFLLLPISFAVFRRWRLIPAALLLVVLNMLRGNPEMVNFLLHHNTECVAFLLALCVTSLAEPGTVISDRIFFAGIRLPNAYRKRRALLGGVLVSTLMSYWFFAQGVTGAANLRSLLERNPDCSEFFPEIRSQIRPGACFSGDNWSATMLMLRNRFVPWGSPLADYYLYGSWYLRYGQEQHRKMLQNPEYSLILMRIVQPGAGFWLFRRGPAPEGGPQVMITKEAFAKFPGYEVKSPDPAFQIRVHPLFAEPGQKEAKIVFLIRRTAASAGRSVFLITLSHQQETRRFRLPRTWRGGSTGELFEVTLRLPDGWDNVTGLKIAVEPAR
;
A
#
# COMPACT_ATOMS: atom_id res chain seq x y z
N MET A 1 -26.64 -17.37 -44.49
CA MET A 1 -27.00 -17.98 -43.21
C MET A 1 -25.80 -18.23 -42.30
N LYS A 2 -24.79 -19.00 -42.64
CA LYS A 2 -23.64 -19.29 -41.73
C LYS A 2 -22.84 -18.06 -41.22
N TYR A 3 -22.83 -16.95 -41.94
CA TYR A 3 -22.10 -15.73 -41.52
C TYR A 3 -22.89 -14.89 -40.51
N THR A 4 -24.20 -14.81 -40.65
CA THR A 4 -25.07 -14.06 -39.73
C THR A 4 -25.16 -14.72 -38.35
N GLU A 5 -25.24 -16.04 -38.30
CA GLU A 5 -25.21 -16.78 -37.03
C GLU A 5 -23.89 -16.59 -36.27
N LYS A 6 -22.75 -16.59 -36.99
CA LYS A 6 -21.42 -16.31 -36.37
C LYS A 6 -21.29 -14.88 -35.85
N ILE A 7 -21.85 -13.90 -36.53
CA ILE A 7 -21.86 -12.49 -36.08
C ILE A 7 -22.74 -12.34 -34.83
N GLN A 8 -23.89 -13.01 -34.79
CA GLN A 8 -24.78 -13.01 -33.61
C GLN A 8 -24.12 -13.67 -32.39
N GLU A 9 -23.43 -14.81 -32.60
CA GLU A 9 -22.69 -15.49 -31.52
C GLU A 9 -21.55 -14.62 -30.99
N VAL A 10 -20.80 -13.97 -31.87
CA VAL A 10 -19.74 -13.03 -31.52
C VAL A 10 -20.30 -11.83 -30.76
N PHE A 11 -21.44 -11.29 -31.19
CA PHE A 11 -22.12 -10.20 -30.53
C PHE A 11 -22.65 -10.58 -29.13
N LEU A 12 -23.19 -11.78 -28.98
CA LEU A 12 -23.66 -12.31 -27.70
C LEU A 12 -22.51 -12.55 -26.70
N VAL A 13 -21.34 -13.05 -27.18
CA VAL A 13 -20.12 -13.17 -26.35
C VAL A 13 -19.65 -11.79 -25.91
N TRP A 14 -19.63 -10.84 -26.84
CA TRP A 14 -19.24 -9.45 -26.56
C TRP A 14 -20.20 -8.79 -25.57
N LEU A 15 -21.52 -8.93 -25.79
CA LEU A 15 -22.56 -8.36 -24.93
C LEU A 15 -22.51 -8.95 -23.51
N SER A 16 -22.31 -10.26 -23.39
CA SER A 16 -22.21 -10.94 -22.10
C SER A 16 -20.94 -10.55 -21.35
N PHE A 17 -19.81 -10.43 -22.05
CA PHE A 17 -18.55 -9.96 -21.50
C PHE A 17 -18.65 -8.49 -21.07
N PHE A 18 -19.24 -7.64 -21.92
CA PHE A 18 -19.46 -6.23 -21.62
C PHE A 18 -20.46 -6.02 -20.48
N SER A 19 -21.54 -6.80 -20.45
CA SER A 19 -22.52 -6.78 -19.34
C SER A 19 -21.87 -7.24 -18.03
N CYS A 20 -21.04 -8.28 -18.06
CA CYS A 20 -20.29 -8.72 -16.89
C CYS A 20 -19.32 -7.65 -16.37
N ILE A 21 -18.57 -7.01 -17.28
CA ILE A 21 -17.67 -5.91 -16.91
C ILE A 21 -18.45 -4.68 -16.46
N TYR A 22 -19.59 -4.35 -17.10
CA TYR A 22 -20.46 -3.25 -16.69
C TYR A 22 -21.04 -3.47 -15.30
N VAL A 23 -21.54 -4.68 -15.03
CA VAL A 23 -22.03 -5.06 -13.70
C VAL A 23 -20.88 -5.06 -12.70
N LEU A 24 -19.72 -5.62 -13.04
CA LEU A 24 -18.53 -5.64 -12.19
C LEU A 24 -17.99 -4.24 -11.89
N THR A 25 -17.97 -3.34 -12.89
CA THR A 25 -17.55 -1.95 -12.67
C THR A 25 -18.63 -1.14 -11.94
N GLY A 26 -19.91 -1.45 -12.14
CA GLY A 26 -21.03 -0.87 -11.40
C GLY A 26 -21.04 -1.29 -9.94
N VAL A 27 -20.78 -2.57 -9.66
CA VAL A 27 -20.76 -3.15 -8.31
C VAL A 27 -19.42 -2.85 -7.61
N ALA A 28 -18.30 -2.82 -8.30
CA ALA A 28 -17.02 -2.34 -7.74
C ALA A 28 -17.08 -0.86 -7.30
N ARG A 29 -18.07 -0.09 -7.78
CA ARG A 29 -18.38 1.25 -7.27
C ARG A 29 -19.01 1.24 -5.87
N CYS A 30 -19.64 0.15 -5.49
CA CYS A 30 -20.33 0.03 -4.22
C CYS A 30 -19.51 -0.83 -3.25
N ASP A 31 -18.48 -0.34 -2.58
CA ASP A 31 -18.06 -0.90 -1.31
C ASP A 31 -16.91 -1.93 -1.17
N LEU A 32 -16.33 -2.53 -2.22
CA LEU A 32 -15.05 -3.27 -2.04
C LEU A 32 -13.95 -2.35 -1.51
N VAL A 33 -14.05 -1.09 -1.87
CA VAL A 33 -13.18 -0.01 -1.43
C VAL A 33 -13.50 0.43 -0.01
N TYR A 34 -14.74 0.23 0.50
CA TYR A 34 -15.09 0.54 1.89
C TYR A 34 -14.50 -0.42 2.92
N LEU A 35 -14.12 -1.61 2.51
CA LEU A 35 -13.34 -2.47 3.41
C LEU A 35 -11.91 -1.92 3.60
N PHE A 36 -11.38 -1.15 2.64
CA PHE A 36 -9.99 -0.67 2.68
C PHE A 36 -9.72 0.72 2.06
N VAL A 37 -10.56 1.29 1.19
CA VAL A 37 -10.39 2.65 0.58
C VAL A 37 -11.69 3.15 -0.09
N VAL A 38 -12.00 4.41 -0.01
CA VAL A 38 -13.17 5.21 -0.39
C VAL A 38 -13.69 5.12 -1.87
N PRO A 39 -14.99 5.30 -2.17
CA PRO A 39 -15.62 5.07 -3.50
C PRO A 39 -15.15 5.99 -4.63
N SER A 40 -15.01 5.45 -5.83
CA SER A 40 -14.53 6.13 -7.05
C SER A 40 -15.65 6.80 -7.89
N SER A 41 -15.30 7.88 -8.60
CA SER A 41 -16.19 8.68 -9.44
C SER A 41 -16.54 8.06 -10.81
N LYS A 42 -17.53 8.61 -11.52
CA LYS A 42 -18.09 8.11 -12.79
C LYS A 42 -17.11 7.94 -13.99
N SER A 43 -15.90 8.49 -13.92
CA SER A 43 -14.95 8.52 -15.04
C SER A 43 -14.15 7.24 -15.28
N SER A 44 -14.19 6.26 -14.36
CA SER A 44 -13.48 4.97 -14.51
C SER A 44 -14.16 4.00 -15.51
N LEU A 45 -15.39 4.33 -15.97
CA LEU A 45 -16.15 3.51 -16.91
C LEU A 45 -15.52 3.46 -18.32
N THR A 46 -14.91 4.56 -18.77
CA THR A 46 -14.38 4.65 -20.15
C THR A 46 -13.10 3.87 -20.36
N GLY A 47 -12.16 3.90 -19.41
CA GLY A 47 -10.91 3.15 -19.52
C GLY A 47 -11.10 1.63 -19.39
N GLY A 48 -11.99 1.20 -18.49
CA GLY A 48 -12.37 -0.20 -18.33
C GLY A 48 -13.11 -0.75 -19.55
N SER A 49 -13.95 0.09 -20.16
CA SER A 49 -14.69 -0.26 -21.37
C SER A 49 -13.76 -0.49 -22.57
N LEU A 50 -12.71 0.33 -22.70
CA LEU A 50 -11.73 0.19 -23.80
C LEU A 50 -10.85 -1.04 -23.61
N ALA A 51 -10.34 -1.29 -22.39
CA ALA A 51 -9.55 -2.47 -22.08
C ALA A 51 -10.36 -3.76 -22.30
N ALA A 52 -11.65 -3.75 -21.91
CA ALA A 52 -12.57 -4.84 -22.15
C ALA A 52 -12.86 -5.06 -23.64
N ALA A 53 -13.02 -4.00 -24.41
CA ALA A 53 -13.25 -4.06 -25.86
C ALA A 53 -12.01 -4.62 -26.58
N VAL A 54 -10.80 -4.22 -26.17
CA VAL A 54 -9.53 -4.74 -26.73
C VAL A 54 -9.35 -6.23 -26.37
N ALA A 55 -9.60 -6.62 -25.12
CA ALA A 55 -9.54 -8.02 -24.69
C ALA A 55 -10.62 -8.87 -25.40
N ALA A 56 -11.84 -8.36 -25.53
CA ALA A 56 -12.92 -9.00 -26.29
C ALA A 56 -12.55 -9.14 -27.78
N ALA A 57 -12.01 -8.09 -28.40
CA ALA A 57 -11.56 -8.14 -29.82
C ALA A 57 -10.45 -9.17 -30.02
N ALA A 58 -9.49 -9.26 -29.09
CA ALA A 58 -8.42 -10.27 -29.15
C ALA A 58 -8.95 -11.71 -28.99
N VAL A 59 -9.91 -11.90 -28.07
CA VAL A 59 -10.61 -13.18 -27.87
C VAL A 59 -11.44 -13.53 -29.10
N LEU A 60 -12.17 -12.55 -29.68
CA LEU A 60 -13.00 -12.75 -30.86
C LEU A 60 -12.19 -13.07 -32.11
N TRP A 61 -11.02 -12.48 -32.26
CA TRP A 61 -10.12 -12.82 -33.37
C TRP A 61 -9.60 -14.26 -33.26
N GLY A 62 -9.39 -14.75 -32.02
CA GLY A 62 -9.03 -16.14 -31.70
C GLY A 62 -10.18 -17.13 -31.89
N VAL A 63 -11.44 -16.69 -31.64
CA VAL A 63 -12.65 -17.53 -31.59
C VAL A 63 -13.20 -17.92 -32.98
N ARG A 64 -12.77 -17.27 -34.08
CA ARG A 64 -13.26 -17.55 -35.45
C ARG A 64 -13.25 -19.04 -35.87
N GLN A 65 -12.69 -19.92 -35.04
CA GLN A 65 -12.52 -21.35 -35.34
C GLN A 65 -13.04 -22.31 -34.25
N ILE A 66 -13.75 -21.81 -33.24
CA ILE A 66 -14.25 -22.65 -32.16
C ILE A 66 -15.70 -23.03 -32.46
N PRO A 67 -16.11 -24.31 -32.28
CA PRO A 67 -17.50 -24.72 -32.38
C PRO A 67 -18.36 -23.90 -31.41
N ALA A 68 -19.45 -23.34 -31.92
CA ALA A 68 -20.41 -22.49 -31.16
C ALA A 68 -20.84 -23.11 -29.83
N GLU A 69 -21.09 -24.42 -29.81
CA GLU A 69 -21.48 -25.17 -28.61
C GLU A 69 -20.48 -25.04 -27.45
N ARG A 70 -19.17 -24.94 -27.75
CA ARG A 70 -18.13 -24.80 -26.71
C ARG A 70 -18.03 -23.36 -26.18
N VAL A 71 -18.27 -22.39 -27.06
CA VAL A 71 -18.36 -20.98 -26.69
C VAL A 71 -19.56 -20.77 -25.78
N ILE A 72 -20.71 -21.33 -26.16
CA ILE A 72 -21.95 -21.28 -25.36
C ILE A 72 -21.77 -21.89 -23.98
N ARG A 73 -21.10 -23.06 -23.86
CA ARG A 73 -20.82 -23.66 -22.54
C ARG A 73 -19.95 -22.76 -21.66
N CYS A 74 -18.96 -22.09 -22.22
CA CYS A 74 -18.16 -21.12 -21.45
C CYS A 74 -18.99 -19.90 -21.05
N LEU A 75 -19.87 -19.42 -21.94
CA LEU A 75 -20.80 -18.32 -21.67
C LEU A 75 -21.81 -18.65 -20.58
N VAL A 76 -22.37 -19.86 -20.60
CA VAL A 76 -23.30 -20.32 -19.56
C VAL A 76 -22.63 -20.28 -18.18
N VAL A 77 -21.37 -20.69 -18.08
CA VAL A 77 -20.60 -20.55 -16.83
C VAL A 77 -20.45 -19.09 -16.42
N TRP A 78 -20.14 -18.20 -17.35
CA TRP A 78 -20.02 -16.77 -17.10
C TRP A 78 -21.35 -16.13 -16.66
N VAL A 79 -22.42 -16.40 -17.39
CA VAL A 79 -23.78 -15.90 -17.07
C VAL A 79 -24.27 -16.46 -15.74
N GLY A 80 -23.97 -17.74 -15.47
CA GLY A 80 -24.28 -18.39 -14.20
C GLY A 80 -23.56 -17.79 -12.98
N MET A 81 -22.45 -17.05 -13.21
CA MET A 81 -21.73 -16.36 -12.15
C MET A 81 -22.29 -14.95 -11.83
N VAL A 82 -23.11 -14.37 -12.74
CA VAL A 82 -23.68 -13.02 -12.54
C VAL A 82 -24.51 -12.91 -11.26
N PRO A 83 -25.37 -13.87 -10.87
CA PRO A 83 -26.13 -13.81 -9.62
C PRO A 83 -25.26 -13.75 -8.37
N PHE A 84 -24.05 -14.33 -8.41
CA PHE A 84 -23.12 -14.26 -7.29
C PHE A 84 -22.57 -12.87 -7.03
N LEU A 85 -22.65 -11.96 -8.02
CA LEU A 85 -22.24 -10.56 -7.88
C LEU A 85 -23.29 -9.72 -7.11
N LEU A 86 -24.50 -10.25 -6.93
CA LEU A 86 -25.57 -9.64 -6.15
C LEU A 86 -25.55 -10.05 -4.67
N LEU A 87 -24.59 -10.87 -4.26
CA LEU A 87 -24.46 -11.37 -2.89
C LEU A 87 -24.01 -10.28 -1.90
N PRO A 88 -24.29 -10.44 -0.59
CA PRO A 88 -23.77 -9.56 0.46
C PRO A 88 -22.26 -9.36 0.41
N LYS A 89 -21.76 -8.23 0.88
CA LYS A 89 -20.38 -7.74 0.75
C LYS A 89 -19.28 -8.81 0.95
N THR A 90 -19.38 -9.63 1.99
CA THR A 90 -18.39 -10.68 2.30
C THR A 90 -18.40 -11.81 1.27
N GLN A 91 -19.55 -12.16 0.73
CA GLN A 91 -19.70 -13.20 -0.28
C GLN A 91 -19.30 -12.70 -1.67
N PHE A 92 -19.40 -11.38 -1.92
CA PHE A 92 -19.02 -10.74 -3.17
C PHE A 92 -17.54 -10.97 -3.52
N ILE A 93 -16.63 -10.91 -2.55
CA ILE A 93 -15.19 -11.15 -2.76
C ILE A 93 -14.94 -12.56 -3.31
N TYR A 94 -15.62 -13.57 -2.76
CA TYR A 94 -15.51 -14.95 -3.27
C TYR A 94 -16.09 -15.10 -4.68
N ALA A 95 -17.14 -14.35 -4.99
CA ALA A 95 -17.69 -14.30 -6.35
C ALA A 95 -16.66 -13.67 -7.33
N VAL A 96 -15.93 -12.65 -6.94
CA VAL A 96 -14.84 -12.08 -7.75
C VAL A 96 -13.71 -13.10 -7.95
N PHE A 97 -13.30 -13.83 -6.92
CA PHE A 97 -12.30 -14.88 -7.06
C PHE A 97 -12.78 -16.00 -8.01
N ALA A 98 -14.02 -16.45 -7.84
CA ALA A 98 -14.60 -17.43 -8.74
C ALA A 98 -14.64 -16.91 -10.19
N LEU A 99 -15.03 -15.66 -10.41
CA LEU A 99 -15.05 -15.02 -11.72
C LEU A 99 -13.66 -15.00 -12.36
N ILE A 100 -12.63 -14.59 -11.63
CA ILE A 100 -11.24 -14.55 -12.11
C ILE A 100 -10.80 -15.96 -12.50
N PHE A 101 -11.03 -16.94 -11.61
CA PHE A 101 -10.65 -18.33 -11.88
C PHE A 101 -11.34 -18.89 -13.12
N PHE A 102 -12.67 -18.81 -13.18
CA PHE A 102 -13.44 -19.34 -14.29
C PHE A 102 -13.17 -18.63 -15.62
N SER A 103 -12.84 -17.34 -15.60
CA SER A 103 -12.40 -16.59 -16.78
C SER A 103 -11.08 -17.14 -17.30
N GLY A 104 -10.08 -17.25 -16.45
CA GLY A 104 -8.79 -17.84 -16.82
C GLY A 104 -8.94 -19.29 -17.28
N TRP A 105 -9.76 -20.10 -16.59
CA TRP A 105 -10.06 -21.48 -16.96
C TRP A 105 -10.77 -21.57 -18.32
N SER A 106 -11.75 -20.72 -18.60
CA SER A 106 -12.45 -20.65 -19.87
C SER A 106 -11.50 -20.33 -21.00
N VAL A 107 -10.66 -19.30 -20.84
CA VAL A 107 -9.65 -18.93 -21.84
C VAL A 107 -8.63 -20.06 -22.04
N CYS A 108 -8.16 -20.68 -20.98
CA CYS A 108 -7.26 -21.84 -21.07
C CYS A 108 -7.89 -22.95 -21.92
N ARG A 109 -9.14 -23.29 -21.69
CA ARG A 109 -9.87 -24.34 -22.47
C ARG A 109 -10.12 -23.92 -23.92
N LEU A 110 -10.55 -22.68 -24.14
CA LEU A 110 -10.74 -22.13 -25.49
C LEU A 110 -9.45 -22.21 -26.31
N LEU A 111 -8.33 -21.75 -25.75
CA LEU A 111 -7.03 -21.79 -26.42
C LEU A 111 -6.55 -23.22 -26.64
N ALA A 112 -6.85 -24.13 -25.73
CA ALA A 112 -6.58 -25.56 -25.90
C ALA A 112 -7.34 -26.17 -27.09
N CYS A 113 -8.57 -25.71 -27.35
CA CYS A 113 -9.41 -26.18 -28.45
C CYS A 113 -9.07 -25.52 -29.80
N CYS A 114 -8.52 -24.32 -29.80
CA CYS A 114 -8.24 -23.51 -31.00
C CYS A 114 -7.02 -23.99 -31.80
N GLY A 115 -6.77 -25.19 -32.08
CA GLY A 115 -5.78 -25.69 -33.07
C GLY A 115 -4.49 -24.89 -33.22
N ARG A 116 -3.85 -25.02 -34.42
CA ARG A 116 -2.53 -24.39 -34.73
C ARG A 116 -2.52 -22.86 -34.88
N ARG A 117 -3.65 -22.17 -34.82
CA ARG A 117 -3.80 -20.77 -35.31
C ARG A 117 -3.84 -19.68 -34.21
N ILE A 118 -3.46 -19.97 -32.99
CA ILE A 118 -3.25 -18.88 -32.02
C ILE A 118 -1.87 -18.29 -32.28
N PHE A 119 -1.88 -17.24 -33.06
CA PHE A 119 -0.64 -16.56 -33.44
C PHE A 119 -0.23 -15.55 -32.39
N PHE A 120 0.85 -15.84 -31.66
CA PHE A 120 1.77 -14.75 -31.35
C PHE A 120 2.43 -14.32 -32.65
N PRO A 121 2.46 -13.01 -32.99
CA PRO A 121 3.17 -12.53 -34.17
C PRO A 121 4.61 -13.07 -34.16
N ARG A 122 5.12 -13.50 -35.30
CA ARG A 122 6.49 -13.96 -35.43
C ARG A 122 7.44 -12.76 -35.51
N LEU A 123 7.42 -11.93 -34.45
CA LEU A 123 8.34 -10.80 -34.35
C LEU A 123 9.73 -11.30 -33.92
N PRO A 124 10.81 -10.72 -34.46
CA PRO A 124 12.17 -10.87 -33.94
C PRO A 124 12.23 -10.56 -32.44
N GLU A 125 13.11 -11.23 -31.72
CA GLU A 125 13.24 -11.12 -30.25
C GLU A 125 13.46 -9.67 -29.79
N ARG A 126 14.23 -8.88 -30.57
CA ARG A 126 14.50 -7.46 -30.28
C ARG A 126 13.23 -6.61 -30.10
N TYR A 127 12.17 -6.89 -30.83
CA TYR A 127 10.92 -6.15 -30.71
C TYR A 127 10.14 -6.51 -29.43
N TRP A 128 10.19 -7.78 -29.02
CA TRP A 128 9.61 -8.22 -27.76
C TRP A 128 10.35 -7.60 -26.56
N LEU A 129 11.69 -7.55 -26.63
CA LEU A 129 12.51 -6.88 -25.61
C LEU A 129 12.25 -5.38 -25.58
N LEU A 130 12.17 -4.71 -26.73
CA LEU A 130 11.86 -3.28 -26.80
C LEU A 130 10.49 -3.00 -26.16
N LEU A 131 9.47 -3.75 -26.54
CA LEU A 131 8.12 -3.58 -25.98
C LEU A 131 8.09 -3.83 -24.49
N LEU A 132 8.77 -4.88 -23.99
CA LEU A 132 8.87 -5.14 -22.55
C LEU A 132 9.58 -4.00 -21.83
N THR A 133 10.70 -3.51 -22.39
CA THR A 133 11.44 -2.37 -21.79
C THR A 133 10.57 -1.12 -21.72
N LEU A 134 9.83 -0.79 -22.78
CA LEU A 134 8.91 0.36 -22.77
C LEU A 134 7.82 0.20 -21.70
N LEU A 135 7.26 -0.99 -21.55
CA LEU A 135 6.28 -1.26 -20.49
C LEU A 135 6.91 -1.18 -19.10
N ILE A 136 8.11 -1.71 -18.89
CA ILE A 136 8.83 -1.58 -17.62
C ILE A 136 9.03 -0.10 -17.28
N LEU A 137 9.49 0.71 -18.21
CA LEU A 137 9.69 2.15 -18.02
C LEU A 137 8.37 2.86 -17.71
N LEU A 138 7.28 2.48 -18.38
CA LEU A 138 5.95 3.01 -18.11
C LEU A 138 5.49 2.70 -16.68
N PHE A 139 5.66 1.45 -16.22
CA PHE A 139 5.29 1.05 -14.86
C PHE A 139 6.17 1.72 -13.80
N ILE A 140 7.48 1.87 -14.04
CA ILE A 140 8.38 2.63 -13.18
C ILE A 140 7.91 4.09 -13.09
N GLY A 141 7.64 4.74 -14.22
CA GLY A 141 7.15 6.12 -14.28
C GLY A 141 5.82 6.29 -13.55
N GLN A 142 4.88 5.36 -13.77
CA GLN A 142 3.59 5.34 -13.05
C GLN A 142 3.78 5.19 -11.54
N GLY A 143 4.65 4.28 -11.12
CA GLY A 143 4.89 4.02 -9.70
C GLY A 143 5.54 5.20 -8.99
N LEU A 144 6.53 5.84 -9.62
CA LEU A 144 7.17 7.04 -9.08
C LEU A 144 6.20 8.24 -9.04
N TRP A 145 5.36 8.37 -10.06
CA TRP A 145 4.32 9.39 -10.08
C TRP A 145 3.32 9.17 -8.93
N LEU A 146 2.83 7.94 -8.73
CA LEU A 146 1.95 7.60 -7.62
C LEU A 146 2.60 7.91 -6.27
N TYR A 147 3.86 7.53 -6.12
CA TYR A 147 4.61 7.76 -4.90
C TYR A 147 4.73 9.26 -4.58
N ARG A 148 5.08 10.07 -5.59
CA ARG A 148 5.13 11.52 -5.45
C ARG A 148 3.77 12.13 -5.18
N ALA A 149 2.74 11.69 -5.91
CA ALA A 149 1.38 12.20 -5.75
C ALA A 149 0.80 11.91 -4.36
N THR A 150 1.09 10.75 -3.77
CA THR A 150 0.68 10.37 -2.42
C THR A 150 1.49 11.10 -1.35
N SER A 151 2.81 11.23 -1.54
CA SER A 151 3.68 12.01 -0.65
C SER A 151 3.28 13.47 -0.58
N ASN A 152 3.04 14.12 -1.73
CA ASN A 152 2.62 15.53 -1.80
C ASN A 152 1.26 15.78 -1.11
N ARG A 153 0.44 14.75 -1.00
CA ARG A 153 -0.89 14.80 -0.36
C ARG A 153 -0.89 14.32 1.08
N LEU A 154 0.28 14.06 1.65
CA LEU A 154 0.47 13.53 3.00
C LEU A 154 -0.33 12.23 3.22
N LEU A 155 -0.27 11.31 2.29
CA LEU A 155 -0.91 10.00 2.35
C LEU A 155 0.05 8.88 2.73
N LEU A 156 1.36 9.12 2.69
CA LEU A 156 2.38 8.14 3.06
C LEU A 156 2.73 8.23 4.54
N PHE A 157 2.77 7.09 5.20
CA PHE A 157 3.23 6.97 6.58
C PHE A 157 4.76 7.06 6.67
N TRP A 158 5.25 7.51 7.83
CA TRP A 158 6.68 7.51 8.13
C TRP A 158 7.26 6.10 8.32
N GLU A 159 6.46 5.14 8.86
CA GLU A 159 6.94 3.88 9.37
C GLU A 159 7.88 3.18 8.39
N ASP A 160 7.70 2.71 7.30
CA ASP A 160 8.71 1.97 6.52
C ASP A 160 9.74 2.90 5.85
N TRP A 161 9.35 3.59 4.79
CA TRP A 161 10.31 4.34 3.99
C TRP A 161 10.95 5.50 4.74
N GLY A 162 10.23 6.11 5.68
CA GLY A 162 10.73 7.16 6.55
C GLY A 162 11.80 6.64 7.48
N ILE A 163 11.53 5.53 8.17
CA ILE A 163 12.48 4.88 9.09
C ILE A 163 13.76 4.45 8.35
N PHE A 164 13.66 3.82 7.18
CA PHE A 164 14.85 3.41 6.43
C PHE A 164 15.72 4.59 6.00
N ASN A 165 15.11 5.69 5.56
CA ASN A 165 15.83 6.93 5.25
C ASN A 165 16.44 7.57 6.51
N GLU A 166 15.71 7.58 7.64
CA GLU A 166 16.17 8.12 8.92
C GLU A 166 17.37 7.36 9.44
N VAL A 167 17.33 6.04 9.48
CA VAL A 167 18.41 5.17 9.95
C VAL A 167 19.68 5.38 9.11
N ALA A 168 19.55 5.40 7.79
CA ALA A 168 20.68 5.66 6.89
C ALA A 168 21.23 7.08 7.08
N TRP A 169 20.36 8.07 7.22
CA TRP A 169 20.75 9.46 7.48
C TRP A 169 21.43 9.65 8.83
N ASN A 170 20.88 9.05 9.90
CA ASN A 170 21.48 9.06 11.23
C ASN A 170 22.88 8.43 11.23
N THR A 171 23.04 7.33 10.50
CA THR A 171 24.33 6.64 10.33
C THR A 171 25.35 7.57 9.66
N LEU A 172 24.96 8.31 8.62
CA LEU A 172 25.82 9.32 7.97
C LEU A 172 26.20 10.47 8.90
N GLN A 173 25.37 10.76 9.92
CA GLN A 173 25.64 11.78 10.95
C GLN A 173 26.41 11.22 12.16
N GLY A 174 26.95 10.01 12.09
CA GLY A 174 27.68 9.36 13.18
C GLY A 174 26.80 8.69 14.24
N ARG A 175 25.50 8.70 14.08
CA ARG A 175 24.54 7.98 14.95
C ARG A 175 24.20 6.63 14.33
N TRP A 176 25.04 5.66 14.63
CA TRP A 176 25.05 4.34 13.99
C TRP A 176 23.70 3.62 14.13
N LEU A 177 22.98 3.49 13.00
CA LEU A 177 21.72 2.78 12.87
C LEU A 177 20.63 3.17 13.89
N GLN A 178 20.65 4.40 14.40
CA GLN A 178 19.65 4.88 15.35
C GLN A 178 18.33 5.21 14.68
N VAL A 179 17.22 4.89 15.36
CA VAL A 179 15.83 5.23 15.01
C VAL A 179 15.34 6.25 16.03
N ASP A 180 15.32 7.52 15.66
CA ASP A 180 14.92 8.60 16.59
C ASP A 180 13.44 8.47 16.99
N VAL A 181 12.55 8.06 16.07
CA VAL A 181 11.12 7.86 16.35
C VAL A 181 10.87 6.71 17.37
N HIS A 182 11.81 5.78 17.54
CA HIS A 182 11.78 4.75 18.59
C HIS A 182 12.60 5.13 19.82
N GLY A 183 12.86 6.42 20.04
CA GLY A 183 13.61 6.89 21.22
C GLY A 183 15.13 6.77 21.10
N GLY A 184 15.67 6.60 19.90
CA GLY A 184 17.11 6.47 19.65
C GLY A 184 17.63 5.02 19.76
N GLU A 185 16.74 4.03 19.79
CA GLU A 185 17.10 2.61 19.74
C GLU A 185 17.87 2.27 18.46
N ASN A 186 18.68 1.22 18.50
CA ASN A 186 19.36 0.73 17.30
C ASN A 186 18.39 -0.09 16.45
N PHE A 187 18.36 0.18 15.15
CA PHE A 187 17.47 -0.49 14.20
C PHE A 187 17.65 -2.01 14.17
N PHE A 188 18.89 -2.52 14.42
CA PHE A 188 19.12 -3.96 14.47
C PHE A 188 18.48 -4.64 15.68
N GLY A 189 17.97 -3.89 16.66
CA GLY A 189 17.08 -4.40 17.70
C GLY A 189 15.66 -4.68 17.25
N ASP A 190 15.27 -4.18 16.07
CA ASP A 190 13.96 -4.43 15.44
C ASP A 190 14.09 -5.42 14.27
N HIS A 191 14.89 -5.09 13.27
CA HIS A 191 15.12 -5.90 12.06
C HIS A 191 16.61 -5.95 11.71
N PHE A 192 17.11 -7.12 11.33
CA PHE A 192 18.51 -7.29 10.92
C PHE A 192 18.62 -7.26 9.39
N MET A 193 18.97 -6.09 8.83
CA MET A 193 19.08 -5.82 7.39
C MET A 193 20.45 -5.26 6.98
N PRO A 194 21.58 -5.92 7.33
CA PRO A 194 22.91 -5.35 7.12
C PRO A 194 23.23 -5.15 5.64
N GLY A 195 22.82 -6.06 4.77
CA GLY A 195 23.09 -5.97 3.35
C GLY A 195 22.42 -4.76 2.70
N PHE A 196 21.26 -4.35 3.18
CA PHE A 196 20.61 -3.15 2.70
C PHE A 196 21.37 -1.88 3.10
N PHE A 197 21.67 -1.68 4.38
CA PHE A 197 22.32 -0.45 4.83
C PHE A 197 23.76 -0.32 4.34
N LEU A 198 24.44 -1.43 4.05
CA LEU A 198 25.81 -1.44 3.53
C LEU A 198 25.94 -0.64 2.21
N TRP A 199 24.98 -0.74 1.30
CA TRP A 199 25.02 -0.03 0.03
C TRP A 199 24.10 1.19 0.00
N PHE A 200 22.96 1.15 0.70
CA PHE A 200 21.99 2.26 0.67
C PHE A 200 22.51 3.50 1.38
N THR A 201 23.15 3.33 2.56
CA THR A 201 23.68 4.46 3.34
C THR A 201 24.70 5.30 2.55
N PRO A 202 25.78 4.71 1.96
CA PRO A 202 26.70 5.51 1.15
C PRO A 202 26.02 6.16 -0.07
N LEU A 203 25.10 5.44 -0.72
CA LEU A 203 24.38 5.98 -1.88
C LEU A 203 23.49 7.16 -1.48
N LEU A 204 22.82 7.11 -0.33
CA LEU A 204 22.05 8.22 0.22
C LEU A 204 22.95 9.42 0.56
N GLY A 205 24.17 9.19 1.02
CA GLY A 205 25.19 10.22 1.26
C GLY A 205 25.54 11.02 0.00
N VAL A 206 25.55 10.34 -1.16
CA VAL A 206 25.81 10.97 -2.46
C VAL A 206 24.57 11.67 -3.00
N VAL A 207 23.42 10.99 -3.08
CA VAL A 207 22.20 11.50 -3.76
C VAL A 207 21.39 12.44 -2.87
N ARG A 208 21.41 12.27 -1.55
CA ARG A 208 20.72 13.11 -0.52
C ARG A 208 19.26 13.41 -0.85
N SER A 209 18.52 12.39 -1.31
CA SER A 209 17.11 12.51 -1.64
C SER A 209 16.28 11.43 -0.92
N PRO A 210 15.19 11.79 -0.23
CA PRO A 210 14.30 10.79 0.38
C PRO A 210 13.63 9.92 -0.68
N PHE A 211 13.51 10.37 -1.93
CA PHE A 211 12.96 9.62 -3.05
C PHE A 211 13.94 8.59 -3.64
N LEU A 212 15.18 8.51 -3.15
CA LEU A 212 16.16 7.52 -3.61
C LEU A 212 15.64 6.09 -3.39
N LEU A 213 15.11 5.79 -2.21
CA LEU A 213 14.57 4.48 -1.88
C LEU A 213 13.37 4.09 -2.76
N PRO A 214 12.34 4.94 -2.97
CA PRO A 214 11.28 4.70 -3.95
C PRO A 214 11.77 4.45 -5.38
N VAL A 215 12.77 5.19 -5.85
CA VAL A 215 13.35 4.99 -7.20
C VAL A 215 13.97 3.61 -7.33
N ILE A 216 14.80 3.21 -6.36
CA ILE A 216 15.43 1.89 -6.36
C ILE A 216 14.37 0.79 -6.20
N GLY A 217 13.37 0.99 -5.33
CA GLY A 217 12.25 0.09 -5.16
C GLY A 217 11.47 -0.14 -6.46
N ALA A 218 11.15 0.93 -7.18
CA ALA A 218 10.48 0.87 -8.48
C ALA A 218 11.30 0.11 -9.52
N LEU A 219 12.61 0.37 -9.61
CA LEU A 219 13.53 -0.35 -10.48
C LEU A 219 13.57 -1.85 -10.12
N CYS A 220 13.62 -2.20 -8.85
CA CYS A 220 13.62 -3.59 -8.40
C CYS A 220 12.30 -4.31 -8.69
N LEU A 221 11.16 -3.67 -8.40
CA LEU A 221 9.84 -4.27 -8.61
C LEU A 221 9.58 -4.53 -10.09
N TRP A 222 9.57 -3.50 -10.92
CA TRP A 222 9.18 -3.63 -12.31
C TRP A 222 10.34 -4.05 -13.23
N GLY A 223 11.59 -3.67 -12.90
CA GLY A 223 12.78 -4.19 -13.58
C GLY A 223 12.90 -5.72 -13.48
N SER A 224 12.33 -6.33 -12.44
CA SER A 224 12.23 -7.78 -12.29
C SER A 224 11.46 -8.47 -13.41
N ALA A 225 10.64 -7.77 -14.19
CA ALA A 225 10.00 -8.32 -15.39
C ALA A 225 11.04 -8.71 -16.47
N GLY A 226 12.17 -7.99 -16.53
CA GLY A 226 13.31 -8.37 -17.37
C GLY A 226 13.94 -9.69 -16.91
N LEU A 227 14.08 -9.89 -15.58
CA LEU A 227 14.59 -11.16 -15.04
C LEU A 227 13.62 -12.32 -15.25
N ILE A 228 12.30 -12.09 -15.15
CA ILE A 228 11.27 -13.09 -15.51
C ILE A 228 11.38 -13.45 -17.00
N TYR A 229 11.55 -12.48 -17.90
CA TYR A 229 11.79 -12.72 -19.31
C TYR A 229 13.04 -13.60 -19.52
N LEU A 230 14.17 -13.23 -18.91
CA LEU A 230 15.41 -13.99 -18.99
C LEU A 230 15.23 -15.42 -18.45
N LEU A 231 14.59 -15.58 -17.29
CA LEU A 231 14.28 -16.90 -16.73
C LEU A 231 13.45 -17.75 -17.68
N ALA A 232 12.41 -17.16 -18.28
CA ALA A 232 11.58 -17.83 -19.27
C ALA A 232 12.39 -18.27 -20.51
N ARG A 233 13.29 -17.41 -21.02
CA ARG A 233 14.20 -17.76 -22.11
C ARG A 233 15.16 -18.90 -21.72
N ARG A 234 15.72 -18.88 -20.50
CA ARG A 234 16.55 -19.97 -19.96
C ARG A 234 15.76 -21.27 -19.78
N CYS A 235 14.47 -21.17 -19.58
CA CYS A 235 13.53 -22.30 -19.56
C CYS A 235 13.05 -22.71 -20.95
N ARG A 236 13.67 -22.22 -22.04
CA ARG A 236 13.35 -22.54 -23.45
C ARG A 236 11.93 -22.15 -23.89
N LEU A 237 11.36 -21.11 -23.29
CA LEU A 237 10.14 -20.48 -23.81
C LEU A 237 10.50 -19.60 -25.01
N SER A 238 9.56 -19.45 -25.97
CA SER A 238 9.73 -18.54 -27.11
C SER A 238 9.78 -17.07 -26.64
N PRO A 239 10.32 -16.13 -27.45
CA PRO A 239 10.36 -14.72 -27.09
C PRO A 239 9.00 -14.14 -26.71
N ALA A 240 7.95 -14.50 -27.48
CA ALA A 240 6.58 -14.08 -27.20
C ALA A 240 6.04 -14.64 -25.87
N GLU A 241 6.27 -15.93 -25.59
CA GLU A 241 5.88 -16.54 -24.31
C GLU A 241 6.63 -15.92 -23.14
N SER A 242 7.92 -15.60 -23.33
CA SER A 242 8.74 -14.94 -22.32
C SER A 242 8.26 -13.51 -22.04
N PHE A 243 7.88 -12.79 -23.09
CA PHE A 243 7.22 -11.49 -22.96
C PHE A 243 5.93 -11.58 -22.14
N CYS A 244 5.07 -12.57 -22.43
CA CYS A 244 3.86 -12.81 -21.64
C CYS A 244 4.16 -13.12 -20.17
N CYS A 245 5.23 -13.85 -19.88
CA CYS A 245 5.69 -14.05 -18.49
C CYS A 245 6.09 -12.71 -17.82
N GLY A 246 6.76 -11.81 -18.56
CA GLY A 246 7.05 -10.45 -18.09
C GLY A 246 5.78 -9.66 -17.77
N LEU A 247 4.74 -9.77 -18.61
CA LEU A 247 3.44 -9.16 -18.35
C LEU A 247 2.77 -9.71 -17.07
N VAL A 248 2.92 -11.01 -16.79
CA VAL A 248 2.40 -11.60 -15.54
C VAL A 248 3.00 -10.91 -14.32
N LEU A 249 4.29 -10.55 -14.33
CA LEU A 249 4.88 -9.79 -13.22
C LEU A 249 4.38 -8.34 -13.20
N LEU A 250 4.39 -7.64 -14.34
CA LEU A 250 3.99 -6.23 -14.42
C LEU A 250 2.55 -6.02 -13.95
N PHE A 251 1.65 -6.94 -14.29
CA PHE A 251 0.24 -6.90 -13.90
C PHE A 251 -0.10 -7.76 -12.68
N ASN A 252 0.89 -8.29 -11.94
CA ASN A 252 0.60 -8.96 -10.69
C ASN A 252 0.12 -7.94 -9.64
N PRO A 253 -1.06 -8.11 -9.03
CA PRO A 253 -1.60 -7.12 -8.09
C PRO A 253 -0.74 -6.98 -6.85
N VAL A 254 -0.13 -8.06 -6.35
CA VAL A 254 0.73 -8.01 -5.16
C VAL A 254 1.99 -7.19 -5.45
N VAL A 255 2.66 -7.43 -6.60
CA VAL A 255 3.85 -6.65 -7.00
C VAL A 255 3.51 -5.15 -7.11
N ASN A 256 2.35 -4.82 -7.68
CA ASN A 256 1.92 -3.42 -7.77
C ASN A 256 1.60 -2.81 -6.40
N ASN A 257 1.01 -3.58 -5.49
CA ASN A 257 0.70 -3.11 -4.14
C ASN A 257 1.97 -2.83 -3.31
N LEU A 258 3.08 -3.54 -3.59
CA LEU A 258 4.36 -3.31 -2.92
C LEU A 258 4.96 -1.93 -3.18
N ASN A 259 4.57 -1.24 -4.24
CA ASN A 259 5.06 0.10 -4.53
C ASN A 259 4.76 1.10 -3.41
N LEU A 260 3.53 1.08 -2.91
CA LEU A 260 3.08 1.94 -1.81
C LEU A 260 2.89 1.17 -0.50
N SER A 261 2.90 -0.16 -0.53
CA SER A 261 2.75 -1.03 0.64
C SER A 261 1.65 -0.55 1.61
N GLY A 262 0.43 -0.38 1.10
CA GLY A 262 -0.69 0.11 1.93
C GLY A 262 -0.51 1.54 2.47
N MET A 263 0.28 2.39 1.82
CA MET A 263 0.71 3.75 2.20
C MET A 263 1.92 3.81 3.16
N TYR A 264 2.52 2.69 3.56
CA TYR A 264 3.78 2.69 4.32
C TYR A 264 5.00 3.02 3.43
N GLY A 265 4.82 3.00 2.11
CA GLY A 265 5.86 3.28 1.14
C GLY A 265 6.72 2.07 0.80
N THR A 266 7.88 2.31 0.21
CA THR A 266 8.77 1.24 -0.26
C THR A 266 9.42 0.51 0.90
N HIS A 267 9.21 -0.80 0.99
CA HIS A 267 9.84 -1.66 1.98
C HIS A 267 11.02 -2.44 1.39
N VAL A 268 12.09 -2.59 2.18
CA VAL A 268 13.37 -3.24 1.79
C VAL A 268 13.18 -4.68 1.30
N ILE A 269 12.19 -5.42 1.83
CA ILE A 269 11.93 -6.80 1.41
C ILE A 269 11.60 -6.92 -0.08
N SER A 270 11.18 -5.85 -0.75
CA SER A 270 10.92 -5.82 -2.19
C SER A 270 12.16 -6.16 -3.02
N PHE A 271 13.37 -5.93 -2.48
CA PHE A 271 14.63 -6.30 -3.13
C PHE A 271 14.85 -7.82 -3.20
N PHE A 272 14.14 -8.60 -2.43
CA PHE A 272 14.20 -10.05 -2.52
C PHE A 272 13.65 -10.58 -3.87
N ILE A 273 12.70 -9.88 -4.49
CA ILE A 273 12.12 -10.31 -5.78
C ILE A 273 13.20 -10.44 -6.87
N PRO A 274 13.97 -9.39 -7.21
CA PRO A 274 15.01 -9.52 -8.22
C PRO A 274 16.12 -10.50 -7.80
N LEU A 275 16.47 -10.60 -6.52
CA LEU A 275 17.49 -11.53 -6.04
C LEU A 275 17.06 -12.99 -6.25
N LEU A 276 15.83 -13.34 -5.90
CA LEU A 276 15.32 -14.69 -6.11
C LEU A 276 15.23 -15.04 -7.59
N LEU A 277 14.75 -14.12 -8.43
CA LEU A 277 14.70 -14.34 -9.88
C LEU A 277 16.10 -14.48 -10.48
N LEU A 278 17.06 -13.68 -10.05
CA LEU A 278 18.47 -13.79 -10.44
C LEU A 278 19.05 -15.13 -10.02
N PHE A 279 18.78 -15.59 -8.79
CA PHE A 279 19.17 -16.92 -8.34
C PHE A 279 18.69 -18.02 -9.28
N TYR A 280 17.42 -17.98 -9.70
CA TYR A 280 16.87 -18.95 -10.65
C TYR A 280 17.49 -18.82 -12.04
N CYS A 281 17.72 -17.62 -12.54
CA CYS A 281 18.41 -17.38 -13.81
C CYS A 281 19.81 -17.97 -13.80
N LEU A 282 20.59 -17.73 -12.77
CA LEU A 282 21.96 -18.24 -12.62
C LEU A 282 22.00 -19.77 -12.54
N ARG A 283 21.11 -20.37 -11.77
CA ARG A 283 20.99 -21.84 -11.71
C ARG A 283 20.67 -22.45 -13.07
N ARG A 284 19.71 -21.86 -13.80
CA ARG A 284 19.33 -22.33 -15.15
C ARG A 284 20.38 -22.04 -16.21
N SER A 285 21.27 -21.09 -15.97
CA SER A 285 22.42 -20.77 -16.84
C SER A 285 23.68 -21.60 -16.55
N GLY A 286 23.63 -22.52 -15.57
CA GLY A 286 24.78 -23.35 -15.21
C GLY A 286 25.82 -22.65 -14.33
N HIS A 287 25.44 -21.59 -13.61
CA HIS A 287 26.31 -20.83 -12.71
C HIS A 287 25.94 -21.03 -11.21
N PRO A 288 26.06 -22.27 -10.65
CA PRO A 288 25.59 -22.57 -9.30
C PRO A 288 26.36 -21.81 -8.21
N ARG A 289 27.64 -21.49 -8.41
CA ARG A 289 28.44 -20.71 -7.45
C ARG A 289 27.90 -19.28 -7.30
N TRP A 290 27.57 -18.63 -8.39
CA TRP A 290 26.97 -17.29 -8.36
C TRP A 290 25.55 -17.31 -7.81
N ALA A 291 24.78 -18.35 -8.12
CA ALA A 291 23.47 -18.52 -7.50
C ALA A 291 23.58 -18.68 -5.98
N PHE A 292 24.59 -19.43 -5.49
CA PHE A 292 24.85 -19.57 -4.08
C PHE A 292 25.27 -18.24 -3.43
N ALA A 293 26.10 -17.43 -4.10
CA ALA A 293 26.45 -16.08 -3.62
C ALA A 293 25.20 -15.17 -3.51
N VAL A 294 24.30 -15.22 -4.50
CA VAL A 294 23.01 -14.48 -4.45
C VAL A 294 22.13 -14.99 -3.31
N PHE A 295 22.08 -16.29 -3.05
CA PHE A 295 21.39 -16.86 -1.90
C PHE A 295 21.94 -16.28 -0.59
N LEU A 296 23.27 -16.31 -0.36
CA LEU A 296 23.89 -15.75 0.84
C LEU A 296 23.59 -14.25 0.99
N PHE A 297 23.72 -13.49 -0.09
CA PHE A 297 23.42 -12.06 -0.06
C PHE A 297 21.93 -11.81 0.27
N SER A 298 21.02 -12.64 -0.26
CA SER A 298 19.58 -12.47 0.00
C SER A 298 19.21 -12.63 1.48
N LEU A 299 19.94 -13.44 2.25
CA LEU A 299 19.73 -13.58 3.70
C LEU A 299 19.90 -12.25 4.44
N THR A 300 20.75 -11.36 3.93
CA THR A 300 21.04 -10.05 4.54
C THR A 300 20.00 -8.98 4.26
N VAL A 301 18.97 -9.28 3.45
CA VAL A 301 17.88 -8.35 3.13
C VAL A 301 16.90 -8.21 4.30
N LYS A 302 16.51 -9.34 4.90
CA LYS A 302 15.64 -9.39 6.09
C LYS A 302 15.71 -10.81 6.68
N GLU A 303 15.58 -10.95 8.01
CA GLU A 303 15.61 -12.24 8.70
C GLU A 303 14.53 -13.23 8.21
N SER A 304 13.37 -12.75 7.76
CA SER A 304 12.28 -13.58 7.21
C SER A 304 12.66 -14.33 5.94
N VAL A 305 13.61 -13.81 5.16
CA VAL A 305 14.11 -14.46 3.94
C VAL A 305 14.74 -15.82 4.27
N ALA A 306 15.39 -15.95 5.43
CA ALA A 306 15.96 -17.22 5.86
C ALA A 306 14.89 -18.31 6.07
N VAL A 307 13.73 -17.94 6.64
CA VAL A 307 12.60 -18.86 6.80
C VAL A 307 12.07 -19.36 5.45
N PHE A 308 11.99 -18.47 4.47
CA PHE A 308 11.65 -18.85 3.10
C PHE A 308 12.63 -19.90 2.55
N TRP A 309 13.94 -19.67 2.69
CA TRP A 309 14.96 -20.61 2.18
C TRP A 309 14.94 -21.96 2.90
N VAL A 310 14.60 -22.03 4.18
CA VAL A 310 14.37 -23.28 4.91
C VAL A 310 13.23 -24.06 4.26
N GLY A 311 12.06 -23.43 4.08
CA GLY A 311 10.88 -24.06 3.44
C GLY A 311 11.17 -24.50 2.00
N TRP A 312 11.84 -23.63 1.22
CA TRP A 312 12.24 -23.93 -0.15
C TRP A 312 13.18 -25.13 -0.21
N SER A 313 14.21 -25.16 0.64
CA SER A 313 15.17 -26.26 0.69
C SER A 313 14.51 -27.58 1.04
N PHE A 314 13.61 -27.58 2.02
CA PHE A 314 12.86 -28.77 2.41
C PHE A 314 12.02 -29.34 1.23
N CYS A 315 11.26 -28.49 0.56
CA CYS A 315 10.46 -28.92 -0.60
C CYS A 315 11.35 -29.41 -1.76
N MET A 316 12.49 -28.77 -1.99
CA MET A 316 13.44 -29.19 -3.04
C MET A 316 14.13 -30.50 -2.71
N MET A 317 14.43 -30.80 -1.44
CA MET A 317 14.95 -32.11 -1.02
C MET A 317 13.95 -33.23 -1.34
N LEU A 318 12.65 -32.99 -1.14
CA LEU A 318 11.59 -33.95 -1.44
C LEU A 318 11.40 -34.13 -2.95
N GLU A 319 11.51 -33.07 -3.74
CA GLU A 319 11.32 -33.11 -5.19
C GLU A 319 12.52 -33.64 -5.94
N ARG A 320 13.76 -33.28 -5.52
CA ARG A 320 15.02 -33.63 -6.19
C ARG A 320 15.93 -34.43 -5.25
N ARG A 321 15.55 -35.63 -4.93
CA ARG A 321 16.23 -36.50 -3.98
C ARG A 321 17.70 -36.75 -4.30
N GLN A 322 18.11 -36.69 -5.57
CA GLN A 322 19.51 -36.88 -5.98
C GLN A 322 20.42 -35.74 -5.53
N GLU A 323 19.87 -34.52 -5.39
CA GLU A 323 20.61 -33.32 -4.99
C GLU A 323 20.37 -32.95 -3.52
N TRP A 324 19.82 -33.84 -2.69
CA TRP A 324 19.34 -33.54 -1.34
C TRP A 324 20.39 -32.87 -0.46
N ARG A 325 21.70 -33.26 -0.59
CA ARG A 325 22.78 -32.69 0.20
C ARG A 325 22.95 -31.18 -0.03
N ASN A 326 22.84 -30.73 -1.29
CA ASN A 326 22.97 -29.32 -1.62
C ASN A 326 21.81 -28.50 -1.02
N TYR A 327 20.59 -29.07 -1.03
CA TYR A 327 19.42 -28.41 -0.44
C TYR A 327 19.46 -28.46 1.09
N ALA A 328 19.93 -29.55 1.68
CA ALA A 328 20.14 -29.66 3.13
C ALA A 328 21.16 -28.63 3.61
N LEU A 329 22.26 -28.45 2.88
CA LEU A 329 23.25 -27.40 3.17
C LEU A 329 22.64 -26.00 3.09
N THR A 330 21.90 -25.70 2.02
CA THR A 330 21.22 -24.40 1.86
C THR A 330 20.24 -24.15 3.00
N GLY A 331 19.40 -25.12 3.33
CA GLY A 331 18.44 -25.04 4.44
C GLY A 331 19.11 -24.91 5.80
N GLY A 332 20.21 -25.66 6.02
CA GLY A 332 21.00 -25.62 7.26
C GLY A 332 21.65 -24.25 7.48
N ILE A 333 22.24 -23.65 6.42
CA ILE A 333 22.80 -22.28 6.49
C ILE A 333 21.69 -21.26 6.77
N ALA A 334 20.56 -21.36 6.09
CA ALA A 334 19.43 -20.45 6.29
C ALA A 334 18.86 -20.55 7.72
N LEU A 335 18.68 -21.78 8.23
CA LEU A 335 18.21 -22.01 9.60
C LEU A 335 19.22 -21.49 10.63
N GLY A 336 20.52 -21.80 10.45
CA GLY A 336 21.58 -21.30 11.32
C GLY A 336 21.64 -19.77 11.34
N TYR A 337 21.52 -19.13 10.18
CA TYR A 337 21.42 -17.66 10.08
C TYR A 337 20.19 -17.12 10.81
N PHE A 338 19.00 -17.72 10.61
CA PHE A 338 17.77 -17.31 11.28
C PHE A 338 17.91 -17.39 12.80
N LEU A 339 18.42 -18.52 13.31
CA LEU A 339 18.61 -18.71 14.73
C LEU A 339 19.66 -17.73 15.29
N LEU A 340 20.78 -17.54 14.58
CA LEU A 340 21.81 -16.58 14.97
C LEU A 340 21.23 -15.17 15.09
N VAL A 341 20.47 -14.73 14.10
CA VAL A 341 19.89 -13.38 14.07
C VAL A 341 18.83 -13.20 15.16
N THR A 342 17.89 -14.13 15.30
CA THR A 342 16.74 -13.97 16.20
C THR A 342 17.04 -14.29 17.66
N GLN A 343 18.05 -15.13 17.94
CA GLN A 343 18.38 -15.54 19.32
C GLN A 343 19.57 -14.77 19.92
N TRP A 344 20.45 -14.19 19.09
CA TRP A 344 21.64 -13.49 19.59
C TRP A 344 21.80 -12.08 19.06
N ILE A 345 21.68 -11.85 17.74
CA ILE A 345 21.98 -10.53 17.18
C ILE A 345 20.91 -9.52 17.59
N ILE A 346 19.63 -9.75 17.23
CA ILE A 346 18.53 -8.84 17.56
C ILE A 346 18.40 -8.66 19.08
N PRO A 347 18.37 -9.74 19.90
CA PRO A 347 18.31 -9.60 21.35
C PRO A 347 19.49 -8.84 21.96
N GLY A 348 20.69 -8.94 21.36
CA GLY A 348 21.86 -8.17 21.77
C GLY A 348 21.67 -6.64 21.69
N PHE A 349 20.80 -6.16 20.84
CA PHE A 349 20.48 -4.74 20.68
C PHE A 349 19.21 -4.30 21.44
N SER A 350 18.22 -5.19 21.61
CA SER A 350 16.89 -4.87 22.15
C SER A 350 16.51 -5.60 23.43
N GLY A 351 17.37 -6.52 23.93
CA GLY A 351 17.09 -7.34 25.11
C GLY A 351 16.16 -8.53 24.87
N GLY A 352 15.61 -8.69 23.66
CA GLY A 352 14.75 -9.81 23.28
C GLY A 352 14.26 -9.71 21.84
N TYR A 353 13.76 -10.82 21.28
CA TYR A 353 13.18 -10.79 19.93
C TYR A 353 11.76 -10.21 19.99
N ARG A 354 11.61 -8.98 19.53
CA ARG A 354 10.40 -8.16 19.67
C ARG A 354 9.13 -8.82 19.11
N TYR A 355 9.24 -9.71 18.13
CA TYR A 355 8.08 -10.32 17.46
C TYR A 355 7.61 -11.64 18.09
N GLU A 356 8.31 -12.17 19.09
CA GLU A 356 7.95 -13.43 19.76
C GLU A 356 6.57 -13.34 20.43
N HIS A 357 6.26 -12.21 21.06
CA HIS A 357 4.97 -11.98 21.72
C HIS A 357 3.76 -12.10 20.78
N GLN A 358 3.94 -11.90 19.47
CA GLN A 358 2.86 -12.02 18.48
C GLN A 358 2.35 -13.45 18.33
N TYR A 359 3.14 -14.43 18.77
CA TYR A 359 2.80 -15.85 18.77
C TYR A 359 2.43 -16.40 20.15
N ALA A 360 2.31 -15.56 21.18
CA ALA A 360 2.10 -15.98 22.58
C ALA A 360 0.86 -16.89 22.77
N ALA A 361 -0.18 -16.75 21.90
CA ALA A 361 -1.33 -17.64 21.92
C ALA A 361 -0.96 -19.12 21.61
N LEU A 362 0.13 -19.34 20.84
CA LEU A 362 0.58 -20.66 20.43
C LEU A 362 1.53 -21.30 21.47
N GLY A 363 2.25 -20.50 22.24
CA GLY A 363 3.20 -20.98 23.25
C GLY A 363 4.05 -19.86 23.81
N GLY A 364 4.76 -20.13 24.91
CA GLY A 364 5.66 -19.20 25.58
C GLY A 364 7.09 -19.21 25.04
N ASN A 365 7.42 -20.15 24.15
CA ASN A 365 8.73 -20.29 23.52
C ASN A 365 8.63 -20.95 22.14
N LEU A 366 9.71 -20.89 21.37
CA LEU A 366 9.75 -21.41 19.99
C LEU A 366 9.39 -22.90 19.88
N LEU A 367 9.76 -23.72 20.87
CA LEU A 367 9.45 -25.15 20.86
C LEU A 367 7.95 -25.41 21.06
N GLU A 368 7.35 -24.73 22.03
CA GLU A 368 5.89 -24.80 22.25
C GLU A 368 5.11 -24.29 21.03
N MET A 369 5.55 -23.18 20.43
CA MET A 369 4.95 -22.66 19.20
C MET A 369 5.05 -23.68 18.05
N ALA A 370 6.18 -24.32 17.86
CA ALA A 370 6.39 -25.34 16.84
C ALA A 370 5.54 -26.61 17.09
N LEU A 371 5.32 -26.97 18.34
CA LEU A 371 4.50 -28.11 18.75
C LEU A 371 3.00 -27.74 18.89
N SER A 372 2.62 -26.49 18.78
CA SER A 372 1.23 -26.02 18.95
C SER A 372 0.20 -26.72 18.06
N PRO A 373 0.49 -27.17 16.83
CA PRO A 373 -0.44 -27.97 16.03
C PRO A 373 -0.90 -29.25 16.74
N LEU A 374 -0.05 -29.79 17.61
CA LEU A 374 -0.32 -31.02 18.38
C LEU A 374 -0.78 -30.71 19.81
N LEU A 375 -0.15 -29.76 20.47
CA LEU A 375 -0.41 -29.44 21.89
C LEU A 375 -1.61 -28.53 22.07
N ARG A 376 -1.90 -27.64 21.12
CA ARG A 376 -3.01 -26.66 21.14
C ARG A 376 -3.76 -26.63 19.81
N PRO A 377 -4.27 -27.78 19.30
CA PRO A 377 -4.83 -27.88 17.95
C PRO A 377 -5.99 -26.91 17.72
N ALA A 378 -6.86 -26.72 18.69
CA ALA A 378 -8.00 -25.80 18.56
C ALA A 378 -7.53 -24.34 18.34
N VAL A 379 -6.49 -23.89 19.05
CA VAL A 379 -5.94 -22.54 18.89
C VAL A 379 -5.22 -22.42 17.55
N PHE A 380 -4.34 -23.38 17.23
CA PHE A 380 -3.56 -23.36 15.99
C PHE A 380 -4.46 -23.37 14.76
N TRP A 381 -5.34 -24.37 14.63
CA TRP A 381 -6.21 -24.49 13.48
C TRP A 381 -7.31 -23.44 13.45
N GLY A 382 -7.83 -23.02 14.62
CA GLY A 382 -8.80 -21.94 14.72
C GLY A 382 -8.22 -20.58 14.29
N THR A 383 -6.92 -20.33 14.53
CA THR A 383 -6.23 -19.13 14.03
C THR A 383 -5.93 -19.23 12.54
N LEU A 384 -5.54 -20.41 12.07
CA LEU A 384 -5.15 -20.62 10.67
C LEU A 384 -6.36 -20.61 9.73
N ILE A 385 -7.46 -21.28 10.12
CA ILE A 385 -8.66 -21.45 9.28
C ILE A 385 -9.63 -20.27 9.53
N GLN A 386 -9.18 -19.06 9.24
CA GLN A 386 -10.01 -17.85 9.28
C GLN A 386 -10.30 -17.35 7.86
N GLU A 387 -11.44 -16.71 7.66
CA GLU A 387 -11.86 -16.17 6.37
C GLU A 387 -10.80 -15.26 5.74
N LYS A 388 -10.23 -14.33 6.52
CA LYS A 388 -9.16 -13.42 6.08
C LYS A 388 -7.91 -14.16 5.56
N ASN A 389 -7.57 -15.30 6.16
CA ASN A 389 -6.44 -16.12 5.78
C ASN A 389 -6.71 -16.89 4.48
N LEU A 390 -7.92 -17.45 4.33
CA LEU A 390 -8.35 -18.06 3.08
C LEU A 390 -8.33 -17.03 1.93
N PHE A 391 -8.84 -15.83 2.20
CA PHE A 391 -8.79 -14.71 1.25
C PHE A 391 -7.36 -14.43 0.79
N LEU A 392 -6.39 -14.32 1.72
CA LEU A 392 -5.00 -14.07 1.39
C LEU A 392 -4.41 -15.19 0.50
N VAL A 393 -4.64 -16.47 0.84
CA VAL A 393 -4.15 -17.61 0.03
C VAL A 393 -4.73 -17.56 -1.40
N LEU A 394 -6.03 -17.32 -1.51
CA LEU A 394 -6.69 -17.19 -2.81
C LEU A 394 -6.12 -16.01 -3.59
N PHE A 395 -5.94 -14.88 -2.94
CA PHE A 395 -5.37 -13.69 -3.55
C PHE A 395 -3.95 -13.91 -4.09
N LEU A 396 -3.10 -14.62 -3.34
CA LEU A 396 -1.73 -14.92 -3.74
C LEU A 396 -1.64 -15.93 -4.90
N LEU A 397 -2.48 -16.96 -4.87
CA LEU A 397 -2.41 -18.07 -5.83
C LEU A 397 -3.19 -17.79 -7.12
N LEU A 398 -4.31 -17.09 -7.03
CA LEU A 398 -5.27 -16.97 -8.13
C LEU A 398 -4.69 -16.37 -9.41
N PRO A 399 -3.89 -15.28 -9.36
CA PRO A 399 -3.34 -14.68 -10.58
C PRO A 399 -2.52 -15.65 -11.44
N ILE A 400 -1.88 -16.64 -10.80
CA ILE A 400 -0.90 -17.55 -11.40
C ILE A 400 -1.26 -19.03 -11.23
N SER A 401 -2.45 -19.33 -10.73
CA SER A 401 -2.89 -20.69 -10.35
C SER A 401 -2.72 -21.73 -11.45
N PHE A 402 -3.05 -21.38 -12.70
CA PHE A 402 -2.99 -22.31 -13.84
C PHE A 402 -1.58 -22.82 -14.13
N ALA A 403 -0.55 -22.10 -13.77
CA ALA A 403 0.83 -22.54 -13.91
C ALA A 403 1.34 -23.24 -12.66
N VAL A 404 1.16 -22.66 -11.48
CA VAL A 404 1.79 -23.17 -10.25
C VAL A 404 1.23 -24.50 -9.77
N PHE A 405 -0.05 -24.79 -10.01
CA PHE A 405 -0.64 -26.08 -9.68
C PHE A 405 -0.05 -27.28 -10.45
N ARG A 406 0.69 -27.03 -11.53
CA ARG A 406 1.45 -28.08 -12.21
C ARG A 406 2.58 -28.65 -11.34
N ARG A 407 3.08 -27.85 -10.39
CA ARG A 407 4.12 -28.21 -9.43
C ARG A 407 3.64 -27.98 -7.99
N TRP A 408 2.42 -28.44 -7.70
CA TRP A 408 1.75 -28.22 -6.41
C TRP A 408 2.60 -28.59 -5.19
N ARG A 409 3.52 -29.58 -5.33
CA ARG A 409 4.44 -30.01 -4.28
C ARG A 409 5.40 -28.91 -3.79
N LEU A 410 5.61 -27.87 -4.60
CA LEU A 410 6.44 -26.72 -4.24
C LEU A 410 5.63 -25.56 -3.65
N ILE A 411 4.30 -25.59 -3.73
CA ILE A 411 3.44 -24.56 -3.15
C ILE A 411 3.67 -24.40 -1.63
N PRO A 412 3.85 -25.49 -0.83
CA PRO A 412 4.15 -25.33 0.60
C PRO A 412 5.38 -24.48 0.90
N ALA A 413 6.39 -24.48 0.04
CA ALA A 413 7.56 -23.62 0.21
C ALA A 413 7.19 -22.12 0.14
N ALA A 414 6.25 -21.77 -0.75
CA ALA A 414 5.74 -20.41 -0.84
C ALA A 414 4.89 -20.04 0.39
N LEU A 415 4.07 -20.99 0.85
CA LEU A 415 3.07 -20.72 1.89
C LEU A 415 3.63 -20.76 3.32
N LEU A 416 4.85 -21.26 3.56
CA LEU A 416 5.39 -21.37 4.92
C LEU A 416 5.36 -20.01 5.66
N LEU A 417 5.91 -18.96 5.06
CA LEU A 417 5.88 -17.62 5.64
C LEU A 417 4.47 -17.06 5.76
N VAL A 418 3.61 -17.35 4.78
CA VAL A 418 2.21 -16.94 4.82
C VAL A 418 1.49 -17.57 6.02
N VAL A 419 1.73 -18.86 6.28
CA VAL A 419 1.20 -19.56 7.46
C VAL A 419 1.71 -18.92 8.75
N LEU A 420 3.01 -18.61 8.83
CA LEU A 420 3.56 -17.94 10.00
C LEU A 420 2.93 -16.55 10.20
N ASN A 421 2.69 -15.78 9.13
CA ASN A 421 2.00 -14.49 9.21
C ASN A 421 0.54 -14.64 9.66
N MET A 422 -0.16 -15.70 9.21
CA MET A 422 -1.52 -16.00 9.64
C MET A 422 -1.63 -16.36 11.12
N LEU A 423 -0.59 -16.98 11.67
CA LEU A 423 -0.54 -17.39 13.07
C LEU A 423 -0.22 -16.23 14.04
N ARG A 424 0.24 -15.09 13.51
CA ARG A 424 0.37 -13.87 14.30
C ARG A 424 -1.01 -13.32 14.68
N GLY A 425 -1.17 -12.80 15.87
CA GLY A 425 -2.41 -12.14 16.29
C GLY A 425 -2.74 -10.84 15.54
N ASN A 426 -1.76 -10.26 14.83
CA ASN A 426 -1.92 -8.98 14.14
C ASN A 426 -2.58 -9.15 12.75
N PRO A 427 -3.77 -8.53 12.51
CA PRO A 427 -4.46 -8.61 11.22
C PRO A 427 -3.70 -7.95 10.06
N GLU A 428 -2.79 -7.02 10.32
CA GLU A 428 -1.97 -6.39 9.28
C GLU A 428 -1.06 -7.39 8.57
N MET A 429 -0.60 -8.43 9.27
CA MET A 429 0.29 -9.45 8.71
C MET A 429 -0.37 -10.24 7.55
N VAL A 430 -1.69 -10.28 7.50
CA VAL A 430 -2.48 -10.95 6.45
C VAL A 430 -3.12 -9.97 5.47
N ASN A 431 -2.79 -8.68 5.57
CA ASN A 431 -3.27 -7.68 4.65
C ASN A 431 -2.52 -7.79 3.29
N PHE A 432 -3.26 -8.03 2.23
CA PHE A 432 -2.73 -8.21 0.88
C PHE A 432 -2.14 -6.94 0.24
N LEU A 433 -2.38 -5.77 0.84
CA LEU A 433 -1.79 -4.50 0.39
C LEU A 433 -0.38 -4.30 0.92
N LEU A 434 0.01 -5.04 1.98
CA LEU A 434 1.28 -4.87 2.67
C LEU A 434 2.35 -5.84 2.15
N HIS A 435 3.58 -5.55 2.53
CA HIS A 435 4.80 -6.23 2.07
C HIS A 435 5.07 -7.62 2.72
N HIS A 436 4.27 -8.04 3.70
CA HIS A 436 4.55 -9.22 4.53
C HIS A 436 4.59 -10.57 3.78
N ASN A 437 4.12 -10.61 2.53
CA ASN A 437 4.06 -11.82 1.72
C ASN A 437 4.96 -11.73 0.46
N THR A 438 5.94 -10.83 0.45
CA THR A 438 6.80 -10.57 -0.72
C THR A 438 7.61 -11.80 -1.13
N GLU A 439 8.17 -12.55 -0.18
CA GLU A 439 8.98 -13.74 -0.45
C GLU A 439 8.13 -14.83 -1.11
N CYS A 440 6.89 -15.00 -0.66
CA CYS A 440 5.93 -15.91 -1.27
C CYS A 440 5.68 -15.53 -2.74
N VAL A 441 5.39 -14.27 -3.01
CA VAL A 441 5.10 -13.78 -4.36
C VAL A 441 6.30 -13.92 -5.28
N ALA A 442 7.50 -13.57 -4.82
CA ALA A 442 8.74 -13.74 -5.57
C ALA A 442 8.91 -15.20 -6.04
N PHE A 443 8.69 -16.14 -5.12
CA PHE A 443 8.79 -17.56 -5.44
C PHE A 443 7.68 -18.05 -6.37
N LEU A 444 6.44 -17.66 -6.13
CA LEU A 444 5.31 -18.03 -6.96
C LEU A 444 5.47 -17.55 -8.42
N LEU A 445 6.05 -16.37 -8.63
CA LEU A 445 6.38 -15.87 -9.97
C LEU A 445 7.47 -16.73 -10.65
N ALA A 446 8.54 -17.08 -9.93
CA ALA A 446 9.57 -17.99 -10.44
C ALA A 446 8.99 -19.38 -10.72
N LEU A 447 8.12 -19.89 -9.84
CA LEU A 447 7.44 -21.17 -9.98
C LEU A 447 6.49 -21.17 -11.19
N CYS A 448 5.79 -20.07 -11.44
CA CYS A 448 4.92 -19.90 -12.62
C CYS A 448 5.70 -20.15 -13.90
N VAL A 449 6.84 -19.48 -14.09
CA VAL A 449 7.68 -19.62 -15.29
C VAL A 449 8.24 -21.04 -15.43
N THR A 450 8.81 -21.58 -14.36
CA THR A 450 9.42 -22.92 -14.37
C THR A 450 8.37 -24.01 -14.60
N SER A 451 7.17 -23.85 -14.07
CA SER A 451 6.05 -24.77 -14.26
C SER A 451 5.50 -24.77 -15.68
N LEU A 452 5.54 -23.65 -16.39
CA LEU A 452 5.16 -23.57 -17.79
C LEU A 452 6.17 -24.33 -18.70
N ALA A 453 7.43 -24.37 -18.32
CA ALA A 453 8.49 -25.02 -19.09
C ALA A 453 8.57 -26.54 -18.90
N GLU A 454 8.23 -27.00 -17.71
CA GLU A 454 8.35 -28.42 -17.34
C GLU A 454 7.05 -29.21 -17.60
N PRO A 455 7.13 -30.55 -17.78
CA PRO A 455 5.94 -31.39 -17.87
C PRO A 455 5.07 -31.25 -16.59
N GLY A 456 3.78 -31.14 -16.79
CA GLY A 456 2.83 -31.08 -15.66
C GLY A 456 2.58 -32.44 -15.04
N THR A 457 2.05 -32.41 -13.84
CA THR A 457 1.52 -33.63 -13.18
C THR A 457 0.24 -34.10 -13.88
N VAL A 458 -0.04 -35.40 -13.83
CA VAL A 458 -1.30 -35.97 -14.36
C VAL A 458 -2.54 -35.30 -13.76
N ILE A 459 -2.47 -34.92 -12.48
CA ILE A 459 -3.56 -34.25 -11.77
C ILE A 459 -3.87 -32.89 -12.41
N SER A 460 -2.85 -32.04 -12.64
CA SER A 460 -3.07 -30.73 -13.25
C SER A 460 -3.62 -30.82 -14.66
N ASP A 461 -3.12 -31.78 -15.44
CA ASP A 461 -3.62 -32.01 -16.79
C ASP A 461 -5.08 -32.48 -16.80
N ARG A 462 -5.51 -33.27 -15.83
CA ARG A 462 -6.93 -33.68 -15.65
C ARG A 462 -7.80 -32.48 -15.30
N ILE A 463 -7.37 -31.62 -14.36
CA ILE A 463 -8.17 -30.45 -13.92
C ILE A 463 -8.39 -29.48 -15.07
N PHE A 464 -7.29 -29.12 -15.78
CA PHE A 464 -7.38 -28.05 -16.78
C PHE A 464 -7.82 -28.52 -18.16
N PHE A 465 -7.53 -29.78 -18.51
CA PHE A 465 -7.74 -30.32 -19.85
C PHE A 465 -8.67 -31.54 -19.92
N ALA A 466 -9.46 -31.81 -18.86
CA ALA A 466 -10.43 -32.92 -18.89
C ALA A 466 -11.32 -32.84 -20.13
N GLY A 467 -11.41 -33.96 -20.86
CA GLY A 467 -12.21 -34.05 -22.09
C GLY A 467 -11.57 -33.36 -23.33
N ILE A 468 -10.36 -32.83 -23.23
CA ILE A 468 -9.65 -32.19 -24.36
C ILE A 468 -8.40 -33.00 -24.70
N ARG A 469 -8.36 -33.60 -25.90
CA ARG A 469 -7.15 -34.24 -26.42
C ARG A 469 -6.22 -33.17 -26.98
N LEU A 470 -5.13 -32.87 -26.27
CA LEU A 470 -4.09 -31.93 -26.74
C LEU A 470 -2.94 -32.72 -27.37
N PRO A 471 -2.60 -32.46 -28.64
CA PRO A 471 -1.65 -33.29 -29.38
C PRO A 471 -0.19 -33.06 -28.92
N ASN A 472 0.14 -32.01 -28.22
CA ASN A 472 1.50 -31.78 -27.76
C ASN A 472 1.61 -30.85 -26.55
N ALA A 473 2.76 -30.91 -25.87
CA ALA A 473 3.08 -30.10 -24.68
C ALA A 473 3.08 -28.58 -24.96
N TYR A 474 3.41 -28.17 -26.18
CA TYR A 474 3.46 -26.77 -26.59
C TYR A 474 2.07 -26.10 -26.57
N ARG A 475 1.03 -26.81 -27.03
CA ARG A 475 -0.36 -26.30 -26.96
C ARG A 475 -0.85 -26.19 -25.53
N LYS A 476 -0.55 -27.18 -24.69
CA LYS A 476 -0.87 -27.15 -23.26
C LYS A 476 -0.25 -25.91 -22.60
N ARG A 477 1.04 -25.65 -22.85
CA ARG A 477 1.77 -24.51 -22.30
C ARG A 477 1.14 -23.18 -22.70
N ARG A 478 0.82 -22.97 -23.96
CA ARG A 478 0.20 -21.74 -24.46
C ARG A 478 -1.21 -21.53 -23.88
N ALA A 479 -1.99 -22.56 -23.77
CA ALA A 479 -3.30 -22.51 -23.19
C ALA A 479 -3.22 -22.11 -21.70
N LEU A 480 -2.31 -22.70 -20.94
CA LEU A 480 -2.07 -22.33 -19.55
C LEU A 480 -1.60 -20.88 -19.40
N LEU A 481 -0.66 -20.45 -20.25
CA LEU A 481 -0.17 -19.07 -20.23
C LEU A 481 -1.28 -18.06 -20.52
N GLY A 482 -2.19 -18.37 -21.45
CA GLY A 482 -3.39 -17.56 -21.69
C GLY A 482 -4.32 -17.46 -20.47
N GLY A 483 -4.56 -18.59 -19.80
CA GLY A 483 -5.31 -18.62 -18.55
C GLY A 483 -4.65 -17.77 -17.45
N VAL A 484 -3.32 -17.91 -17.27
CA VAL A 484 -2.53 -17.11 -16.32
C VAL A 484 -2.65 -15.63 -16.63
N LEU A 485 -2.46 -15.22 -17.90
CA LEU A 485 -2.55 -13.82 -18.28
C LEU A 485 -3.92 -13.20 -17.96
N VAL A 486 -5.00 -13.89 -18.32
CA VAL A 486 -6.35 -13.39 -18.05
C VAL A 486 -6.60 -13.29 -16.54
N SER A 487 -6.25 -14.32 -15.78
CA SER A 487 -6.39 -14.29 -14.32
C SER A 487 -5.56 -13.17 -13.69
N THR A 488 -4.33 -12.94 -14.16
CA THR A 488 -3.46 -11.86 -13.67
C THR A 488 -4.04 -10.48 -14.01
N LEU A 489 -4.47 -10.26 -15.26
CA LEU A 489 -5.05 -8.98 -15.68
C LEU A 489 -6.35 -8.65 -14.93
N MET A 490 -7.22 -9.65 -14.73
CA MET A 490 -8.43 -9.46 -13.93
C MET A 490 -8.10 -9.21 -12.46
N SER A 491 -7.15 -9.96 -11.89
CA SER A 491 -6.70 -9.74 -10.51
C SER A 491 -6.09 -8.34 -10.33
N TYR A 492 -5.30 -7.87 -11.30
CA TYR A 492 -4.78 -6.50 -11.32
C TYR A 492 -5.92 -5.47 -11.30
N TRP A 493 -6.92 -5.68 -12.17
CA TRP A 493 -8.06 -4.76 -12.27
C TRP A 493 -8.81 -4.62 -10.93
N PHE A 494 -9.03 -5.72 -10.23
CA PHE A 494 -9.79 -5.69 -8.98
C PHE A 494 -8.97 -5.29 -7.75
N PHE A 495 -7.69 -5.63 -7.68
CA PHE A 495 -6.94 -5.63 -6.42
C PHE A 495 -5.65 -4.79 -6.43
N ALA A 496 -5.19 -4.30 -7.60
CA ALA A 496 -3.97 -3.52 -7.62
C ALA A 496 -4.21 -2.06 -7.20
N GLN A 497 -3.31 -1.54 -6.39
CA GLN A 497 -3.20 -0.12 -6.06
C GLN A 497 -2.53 0.64 -7.22
N GLY A 498 -3.20 0.67 -8.36
CA GLY A 498 -2.73 1.38 -9.54
C GLY A 498 -3.65 2.55 -9.91
N VAL A 499 -3.31 3.26 -10.98
CA VAL A 499 -4.16 4.33 -11.53
C VAL A 499 -5.39 3.75 -12.24
N THR A 500 -5.27 2.54 -12.76
CA THR A 500 -6.27 1.89 -13.63
C THR A 500 -7.07 0.78 -12.96
N GLY A 501 -6.61 0.26 -11.82
CA GLY A 501 -7.31 -0.81 -11.09
C GLY A 501 -8.56 -0.31 -10.35
N ALA A 502 -9.45 -1.21 -9.95
CA ALA A 502 -10.62 -0.88 -9.14
C ALA A 502 -10.25 -0.40 -7.73
N ALA A 503 -9.15 -0.93 -7.18
CA ALA A 503 -8.53 -0.43 -5.95
C ALA A 503 -7.63 0.80 -6.21
N ASN A 504 -7.91 1.55 -7.29
CA ASN A 504 -7.10 2.68 -7.69
C ASN A 504 -7.15 3.81 -6.66
N LEU A 505 -6.03 4.51 -6.54
CA LEU A 505 -5.88 5.63 -5.63
C LEU A 505 -6.45 6.95 -6.18
N ARG A 506 -7.00 6.93 -7.38
CA ARG A 506 -7.47 8.15 -8.06
C ARG A 506 -8.47 8.93 -7.20
N SER A 507 -9.48 8.27 -6.66
CA SER A 507 -10.48 8.93 -5.82
C SER A 507 -9.87 9.45 -4.51
N LEU A 508 -8.85 8.78 -3.97
CA LEU A 508 -8.13 9.24 -2.80
C LEU A 508 -7.29 10.48 -3.14
N LEU A 509 -6.61 10.49 -4.30
CA LEU A 509 -5.86 11.64 -4.78
C LEU A 509 -6.74 12.84 -5.11
N GLU A 510 -7.93 12.61 -5.69
CA GLU A 510 -8.90 13.66 -6.02
C GLU A 510 -9.50 14.33 -4.76
N ARG A 511 -9.64 13.57 -3.66
CA ARG A 511 -10.19 14.08 -2.39
C ARG A 511 -9.18 14.79 -1.50
N ASN A 512 -7.90 14.50 -1.70
CA ASN A 512 -6.82 15.07 -0.92
C ASN A 512 -6.00 15.99 -1.83
N PRO A 513 -6.01 17.30 -1.59
CA PRO A 513 -5.30 18.25 -2.42
C PRO A 513 -3.80 18.08 -2.30
N ASP A 514 -3.07 18.50 -3.33
CA ASP A 514 -1.62 18.62 -3.30
C ASP A 514 -1.24 19.75 -2.34
N CYS A 515 -0.45 19.41 -1.33
CA CYS A 515 0.00 20.34 -0.30
C CYS A 515 1.47 20.74 -0.47
N SER A 516 2.13 20.27 -1.53
CA SER A 516 3.58 20.44 -1.70
C SER A 516 4.02 21.89 -1.83
N GLU A 517 3.15 22.81 -2.23
CA GLU A 517 3.43 24.24 -2.31
C GLU A 517 3.76 24.85 -0.94
N PHE A 518 3.26 24.27 0.16
CA PHE A 518 3.51 24.74 1.53
C PHE A 518 4.77 24.15 2.17
N PHE A 519 5.34 23.09 1.59
CA PHE A 519 6.52 22.43 2.18
C PHE A 519 7.73 23.37 2.32
N PRO A 520 8.07 24.24 1.34
CA PRO A 520 9.15 25.18 1.50
C PRO A 520 8.93 26.15 2.67
N GLU A 521 7.70 26.65 2.82
CA GLU A 521 7.35 27.58 3.89
C GLU A 521 7.47 26.90 5.27
N ILE A 522 6.88 25.71 5.45
CA ILE A 522 6.98 24.95 6.70
C ILE A 522 8.45 24.66 7.04
N ARG A 523 9.22 24.24 6.03
CA ARG A 523 10.66 24.00 6.20
C ARG A 523 11.44 25.24 6.62
N SER A 524 11.06 26.43 6.14
CA SER A 524 11.73 27.69 6.53
C SER A 524 11.51 28.06 8.00
N GLN A 525 10.37 27.65 8.56
CA GLN A 525 10.04 27.90 9.97
C GLN A 525 10.73 26.94 10.95
N ILE A 526 11.18 25.78 10.47
CA ILE A 526 11.83 24.76 11.29
C ILE A 526 13.33 24.82 11.08
N ARG A 527 14.10 24.99 12.16
CA ARG A 527 15.58 25.03 12.08
C ARG A 527 16.11 23.67 11.59
N PRO A 528 17.11 23.65 10.67
CA PRO A 528 17.77 22.40 10.31
C PRO A 528 18.35 21.70 11.53
N GLY A 529 18.22 20.38 11.60
CA GLY A 529 18.73 19.57 12.71
C GLY A 529 17.86 19.58 13.98
N ALA A 530 16.86 20.49 14.09
CA ALA A 530 15.96 20.51 15.22
C ALA A 530 15.13 19.22 15.31
N CYS A 531 14.76 18.84 16.53
CA CYS A 531 13.86 17.73 16.78
C CYS A 531 12.40 18.17 16.59
N PHE A 532 11.62 17.37 15.92
CA PHE A 532 10.19 17.60 15.79
C PHE A 532 9.40 16.33 16.08
N SER A 533 8.16 16.52 16.50
CA SER A 533 7.18 15.46 16.67
C SER A 533 5.89 15.83 15.94
N GLY A 534 4.95 14.92 15.87
CA GLY A 534 3.69 15.18 15.19
C GLY A 534 3.08 13.91 14.58
N ASP A 535 2.35 14.08 13.50
CA ASP A 535 1.77 12.94 12.79
C ASP A 535 2.76 12.33 11.78
N ASN A 536 2.63 11.02 11.58
CA ASN A 536 3.51 10.24 10.70
C ASN A 536 3.43 10.67 9.21
N TRP A 537 2.35 11.29 8.78
CA TRP A 537 2.18 11.74 7.39
C TRP A 537 2.93 13.04 7.13
N SER A 538 2.77 14.01 8.02
CA SER A 538 3.45 15.32 7.90
C SER A 538 4.95 15.22 8.12
N ALA A 539 5.41 14.23 8.89
CA ALA A 539 6.82 13.98 9.16
C ALA A 539 7.63 13.76 7.87
N THR A 540 7.02 13.17 6.86
CA THR A 540 7.70 12.84 5.58
C THR A 540 8.29 14.06 4.86
N MET A 541 7.71 15.26 5.04
CA MET A 541 8.22 16.48 4.41
C MET A 541 9.55 16.99 5.02
N LEU A 542 9.88 16.57 6.25
CA LEU A 542 11.10 16.99 6.97
C LEU A 542 12.22 15.94 6.92
N MET A 543 12.01 14.86 6.18
CA MET A 543 12.94 13.77 6.02
C MET A 543 14.32 14.24 5.53
N LEU A 544 15.39 13.63 6.02
CA LEU A 544 16.80 13.97 5.77
C LEU A 544 17.22 15.39 6.16
N ARG A 545 16.43 16.06 6.99
CA ARG A 545 16.70 17.42 7.42
C ARG A 545 16.58 17.59 8.93
N ASN A 546 15.53 16.99 9.51
CA ASN A 546 15.16 17.15 10.90
C ASN A 546 14.99 15.76 11.54
N ARG A 547 15.14 15.71 12.86
CA ARG A 547 14.97 14.47 13.63
C ARG A 547 13.51 14.31 14.05
N PHE A 548 12.89 13.21 13.68
CA PHE A 548 11.53 12.87 14.10
C PHE A 548 11.58 12.09 15.41
N VAL A 549 11.00 12.64 16.47
CA VAL A 549 11.01 12.02 17.80
C VAL A 549 9.61 11.62 18.24
N PRO A 550 9.47 10.64 19.17
CA PRO A 550 8.16 10.18 19.64
C PRO A 550 7.30 11.33 20.16
N TRP A 551 5.99 11.13 20.11
CA TRP A 551 5.02 12.02 20.73
C TRP A 551 5.31 12.17 22.23
N GLY A 552 5.24 13.41 22.73
CA GLY A 552 5.52 13.72 24.14
C GLY A 552 7.01 13.73 24.49
N SER A 553 7.91 13.51 23.52
CA SER A 553 9.35 13.58 23.77
C SER A 553 9.75 14.98 24.28
N PRO A 554 10.52 15.05 25.38
CA PRO A 554 11.06 16.31 25.86
C PRO A 554 12.09 16.93 24.90
N LEU A 555 12.54 16.18 23.90
CA LEU A 555 13.46 16.64 22.88
C LEU A 555 12.77 17.41 21.74
N ALA A 556 11.44 17.35 21.61
CA ALA A 556 10.73 18.00 20.53
C ALA A 556 10.78 19.53 20.65
N ASP A 557 11.43 20.20 19.70
CA ASP A 557 11.41 21.66 19.56
C ASP A 557 10.16 22.16 18.85
N TYR A 558 9.60 21.30 18.00
CA TYR A 558 8.44 21.59 17.16
C TYR A 558 7.44 20.42 17.14
N TYR A 559 6.17 20.77 16.96
CA TYR A 559 5.12 19.80 16.62
C TYR A 559 4.46 20.19 15.30
N LEU A 560 4.38 19.21 14.37
CA LEU A 560 3.82 19.40 13.05
C LEU A 560 2.66 18.43 12.84
N TYR A 561 1.51 18.97 12.48
CA TYR A 561 0.30 18.20 12.20
C TYR A 561 -0.26 18.51 10.84
N GLY A 562 -0.62 17.47 10.11
CA GLY A 562 -1.45 17.56 8.92
C GLY A 562 -2.94 17.40 9.22
N SER A 563 -3.76 17.79 8.28
CA SER A 563 -5.23 17.76 8.41
C SER A 563 -5.84 16.36 8.57
N TRP A 564 -5.17 15.33 8.07
CA TRP A 564 -5.58 13.94 8.30
C TRP A 564 -5.64 13.59 9.78
N TYR A 565 -4.69 14.11 10.51
CA TYR A 565 -4.58 13.87 11.93
C TYR A 565 -5.78 14.43 12.72
N LEU A 566 -6.38 15.54 12.25
CA LEU A 566 -7.58 16.09 12.87
C LEU A 566 -8.78 15.14 12.85
N ARG A 567 -8.82 14.20 11.90
CA ARG A 567 -9.88 13.17 11.88
C ARG A 567 -9.66 12.08 12.92
N TYR A 568 -8.41 11.74 13.23
CA TYR A 568 -8.03 10.58 14.03
C TYR A 568 -7.35 10.95 15.35
N GLY A 569 -6.76 12.13 15.45
CA GLY A 569 -5.94 12.59 16.56
C GLY A 569 -6.44 13.89 17.24
N GLN A 570 -7.75 14.14 17.24
CA GLN A 570 -8.34 15.35 17.83
C GLN A 570 -7.89 15.58 19.29
N GLU A 571 -7.74 14.52 20.07
CA GLU A 571 -7.31 14.61 21.45
C GLU A 571 -5.87 15.11 21.60
N GLN A 572 -4.94 14.62 20.79
CA GLN A 572 -3.55 15.04 20.84
C GLN A 572 -3.39 16.48 20.35
N HIS A 573 -4.13 16.87 19.30
CA HIS A 573 -4.17 18.26 18.85
C HIS A 573 -4.72 19.18 19.96
N ARG A 574 -5.77 18.75 20.66
CA ARG A 574 -6.32 19.45 21.83
C ARG A 574 -5.27 19.60 22.93
N LYS A 575 -4.55 18.52 23.27
CA LYS A 575 -3.46 18.52 24.26
C LYS A 575 -2.36 19.52 23.87
N MET A 576 -2.05 19.64 22.58
CA MET A 576 -1.04 20.62 22.10
C MET A 576 -1.52 22.05 22.21
N LEU A 577 -2.77 22.33 21.83
CA LEU A 577 -3.32 23.67 21.97
C LEU A 577 -3.42 24.11 23.45
N GLN A 578 -3.52 23.16 24.36
CA GLN A 578 -3.58 23.40 25.82
C GLN A 578 -2.18 23.42 26.46
N ASN A 579 -1.12 22.98 25.76
CA ASN A 579 0.22 22.92 26.34
C ASN A 579 0.86 24.31 26.39
N PRO A 580 1.13 24.89 27.58
CA PRO A 580 1.68 26.22 27.72
C PRO A 580 3.14 26.36 27.21
N GLU A 581 3.85 25.24 27.08
CA GLU A 581 5.22 25.23 26.58
C GLU A 581 5.32 25.47 25.08
N TYR A 582 4.22 25.28 24.32
CA TYR A 582 4.22 25.36 22.87
C TYR A 582 3.26 26.43 22.37
N SER A 583 3.70 27.19 21.40
CA SER A 583 2.90 28.20 20.73
C SER A 583 2.70 27.85 19.26
N LEU A 584 1.49 28.03 18.76
CA LEU A 584 1.20 27.92 17.33
C LEU A 584 1.94 29.04 16.59
N ILE A 585 2.73 28.69 15.58
CA ILE A 585 3.48 29.65 14.79
C ILE A 585 3.01 29.74 13.34
N LEU A 586 2.48 28.63 12.79
CA LEU A 586 2.01 28.57 11.41
C LEU A 586 0.75 27.71 11.31
N MET A 587 -0.21 28.17 10.54
CA MET A 587 -1.39 27.41 10.13
C MET A 587 -1.68 27.65 8.65
N ARG A 588 -1.86 26.56 7.90
CA ARG A 588 -2.25 26.58 6.49
C ARG A 588 -3.41 25.63 6.30
N ILE A 589 -4.55 26.11 5.84
CA ILE A 589 -5.70 25.30 5.51
C ILE A 589 -6.11 25.60 4.08
N VAL A 590 -5.95 24.60 3.22
CA VAL A 590 -6.19 24.68 1.76
C VAL A 590 -7.61 24.27 1.42
N GLN A 591 -8.05 23.18 2.02
CA GLN A 591 -9.39 22.62 1.89
C GLN A 591 -9.83 22.00 3.22
N PRO A 592 -11.12 21.72 3.41
CA PRO A 592 -11.57 20.95 4.56
C PRO A 592 -10.87 19.60 4.57
N GLY A 593 -10.13 19.34 5.63
CA GLY A 593 -9.33 18.13 5.77
C GLY A 593 -7.96 18.19 5.12
N ALA A 594 -7.49 19.33 4.59
CA ALA A 594 -6.15 19.52 4.09
C ALA A 594 -5.52 20.81 4.64
N GLY A 595 -4.56 20.66 5.52
CA GLY A 595 -3.86 21.79 6.14
C GLY A 595 -2.76 21.32 7.06
N PHE A 596 -2.04 22.29 7.61
CA PHE A 596 -0.93 22.08 8.53
C PHE A 596 -1.04 23.01 9.73
N TRP A 597 -0.64 22.50 10.88
CA TRP A 597 -0.42 23.24 12.10
C TRP A 597 0.99 23.00 12.57
N LEU A 598 1.75 24.10 12.74
CA LEU A 598 3.10 24.05 13.25
C LEU A 598 3.18 24.79 14.58
N PHE A 599 3.57 24.07 15.61
CA PHE A 599 3.83 24.60 16.94
C PHE A 599 5.33 24.62 17.19
N ARG A 600 5.79 25.61 17.96
CA ARG A 600 7.17 25.73 18.41
C ARG A 600 7.20 25.83 19.91
N ARG A 601 8.17 25.20 20.55
CA ARG A 601 8.44 25.38 21.98
C ARG A 601 8.84 26.84 22.26
N GLY A 602 8.22 27.45 23.26
CA GLY A 602 8.48 28.84 23.69
C GLY A 602 7.32 29.79 23.40
N PRO A 603 7.52 31.09 23.61
CA PRO A 603 6.46 32.08 23.51
C PRO A 603 5.92 32.22 22.09
N ALA A 604 4.69 32.68 22.02
CA ALA A 604 4.06 33.04 20.76
C ALA A 604 4.89 34.13 20.02
N PRO A 605 4.96 34.06 18.68
CA PRO A 605 5.67 35.06 17.92
C PRO A 605 5.03 36.44 18.07
N GLU A 606 5.85 37.48 18.05
CA GLU A 606 5.35 38.84 18.01
C GLU A 606 4.46 39.03 16.78
N GLY A 607 3.21 39.47 16.98
CA GLY A 607 2.23 39.56 15.89
C GLY A 607 1.30 38.37 15.77
N GLY A 608 1.51 37.28 16.52
CA GLY A 608 0.71 36.06 16.49
C GLY A 608 1.13 35.05 15.40
N PRO A 609 0.40 33.91 15.28
CA PRO A 609 0.71 32.91 14.28
C PRO A 609 0.45 33.40 12.85
N GLN A 610 1.22 32.90 11.90
CA GLN A 610 0.94 33.14 10.48
C GLN A 610 -0.19 32.20 10.04
N VAL A 611 -1.29 32.76 9.57
CA VAL A 611 -2.49 31.99 9.18
C VAL A 611 -2.85 32.28 7.73
N MET A 612 -3.08 31.22 6.96
CA MET A 612 -3.68 31.28 5.65
C MET A 612 -4.77 30.21 5.54
N ILE A 613 -5.97 30.63 5.17
CA ILE A 613 -7.12 29.74 5.00
C ILE A 613 -7.84 30.14 3.70
N THR A 614 -7.99 29.20 2.78
CA THR A 614 -8.73 29.43 1.56
C THR A 614 -10.22 29.64 1.84
N LYS A 615 -10.94 30.29 0.92
CA LYS A 615 -12.38 30.53 1.02
C LYS A 615 -13.15 29.22 1.18
N GLU A 616 -12.78 28.21 0.40
CA GLU A 616 -13.38 26.88 0.43
C GLU A 616 -13.14 26.15 1.76
N ALA A 617 -11.93 26.28 2.29
CA ALA A 617 -11.56 25.72 3.59
C ALA A 617 -12.30 26.42 4.72
N PHE A 618 -12.40 27.74 4.67
CA PHE A 618 -13.13 28.52 5.67
C PHE A 618 -14.61 28.13 5.72
N ALA A 619 -15.24 27.97 4.56
CA ALA A 619 -16.66 27.58 4.48
C ALA A 619 -16.99 26.25 5.14
N LYS A 620 -16.01 25.34 5.25
CA LYS A 620 -16.16 24.00 5.82
C LYS A 620 -15.31 23.78 7.10
N PHE A 621 -14.77 24.84 7.67
CA PHE A 621 -14.03 24.73 8.93
C PHE A 621 -14.92 24.10 10.00
N PRO A 622 -14.46 23.07 10.73
CA PRO A 622 -15.24 22.42 11.76
C PRO A 622 -15.34 23.36 12.98
N GLY A 623 -16.33 24.20 12.95
CA GLY A 623 -16.64 25.16 14.02
C GLY A 623 -18.02 25.75 13.80
N TYR A 624 -18.59 26.34 14.83
CA TYR A 624 -19.87 27.02 14.72
C TYR A 624 -19.68 28.37 14.04
N GLU A 625 -20.48 28.63 13.01
CA GLU A 625 -20.54 29.96 12.44
C GLU A 625 -21.28 30.88 13.43
N VAL A 626 -20.58 31.92 13.86
CA VAL A 626 -21.19 32.94 14.69
C VAL A 626 -21.62 34.07 13.79
N LYS A 627 -22.88 34.44 13.87
CA LYS A 627 -23.42 35.58 13.11
C LYS A 627 -22.64 36.84 13.51
N SER A 628 -21.79 37.32 12.61
CA SER A 628 -21.07 38.56 12.84
C SER A 628 -22.02 39.75 12.73
N PRO A 629 -22.01 40.68 13.69
CA PRO A 629 -22.79 41.91 13.61
C PRO A 629 -22.28 42.84 12.50
N ASP A 630 -21.05 42.65 12.05
CA ASP A 630 -20.45 43.37 10.92
C ASP A 630 -20.30 42.43 9.73
N PRO A 631 -20.99 42.66 8.61
CA PRO A 631 -20.93 41.82 7.42
C PRO A 631 -19.55 41.78 6.76
N ALA A 632 -18.64 42.70 7.14
CA ALA A 632 -17.24 42.68 6.70
C ALA A 632 -16.41 41.54 7.33
N PHE A 633 -16.94 40.82 8.32
CA PHE A 633 -16.24 39.74 9.00
C PHE A 633 -17.05 38.45 9.02
N GLN A 634 -16.40 37.36 8.70
CA GLN A 634 -16.88 36.01 8.94
C GLN A 634 -16.11 35.42 10.12
N ILE A 635 -16.82 34.90 11.12
CA ILE A 635 -16.25 34.42 12.36
C ILE A 635 -16.68 32.97 12.56
N ARG A 636 -15.73 32.09 12.75
CA ARG A 636 -15.95 30.71 13.16
C ARG A 636 -15.23 30.43 14.45
N VAL A 637 -15.89 29.71 15.31
CA VAL A 637 -15.37 29.34 16.63
C VAL A 637 -15.17 27.84 16.67
N HIS A 638 -13.96 27.43 16.97
CA HIS A 638 -13.69 26.04 17.31
C HIS A 638 -13.87 25.88 18.82
N PRO A 639 -14.83 25.07 19.27
CA PRO A 639 -15.06 24.87 20.70
C PRO A 639 -13.96 23.95 21.26
N LEU A 640 -12.86 24.54 21.69
CA LEU A 640 -11.96 23.91 22.64
C LEU A 640 -12.46 24.27 24.05
N PHE A 641 -13.62 23.75 24.39
CA PHE A 641 -14.16 23.95 25.72
C PHE A 641 -13.35 23.16 26.75
N ALA A 642 -13.22 23.76 27.93
CA ALA A 642 -12.63 23.08 29.05
C ALA A 642 -13.32 21.72 29.28
N GLU A 643 -12.55 20.72 29.62
CA GLU A 643 -13.10 19.47 30.15
C GLU A 643 -13.83 19.76 31.45
N PRO A 644 -14.87 18.98 31.81
CA PRO A 644 -15.55 19.14 33.07
C PRO A 644 -14.54 19.21 34.22
N GLY A 645 -14.58 20.30 34.98
CA GLY A 645 -13.67 20.55 36.11
C GLY A 645 -12.45 21.44 35.80
N GLN A 646 -12.21 21.87 34.58
CA GLN A 646 -11.17 22.87 34.28
C GLN A 646 -11.68 24.31 34.41
N LYS A 647 -10.91 25.15 35.10
CA LYS A 647 -11.26 26.59 35.35
C LYS A 647 -10.91 27.50 34.16
N GLU A 648 -10.30 26.98 33.12
CA GLU A 648 -9.87 27.75 31.92
C GLU A 648 -10.42 27.14 30.65
N ALA A 649 -11.12 27.94 29.84
CA ALA A 649 -11.53 27.57 28.48
C ALA A 649 -10.62 28.25 27.48
N LYS A 650 -10.03 27.45 26.59
CA LYS A 650 -9.37 27.96 25.39
C LYS A 650 -10.35 27.95 24.21
N ILE A 651 -10.56 29.11 23.65
CA ILE A 651 -11.44 29.27 22.49
C ILE A 651 -10.59 29.76 21.31
N VAL A 652 -10.64 29.02 20.24
CA VAL A 652 -9.96 29.40 19.00
C VAL A 652 -10.98 30.05 18.06
N PHE A 653 -10.74 31.30 17.73
CA PHE A 653 -11.54 32.07 16.79
C PHE A 653 -10.82 32.15 15.47
N LEU A 654 -11.51 31.79 14.39
CA LEU A 654 -11.09 32.06 13.05
C LEU A 654 -11.90 33.25 12.51
N ILE A 655 -11.24 34.37 12.31
CA ILE A 655 -11.85 35.58 11.81
C ILE A 655 -11.31 35.87 10.42
N ARG A 656 -12.22 36.01 9.44
CA ARG A 656 -11.91 36.37 8.07
C ARG A 656 -12.61 37.66 7.69
N ARG A 657 -11.86 38.60 7.13
CA ARG A 657 -12.41 39.82 6.56
C ARG A 657 -12.90 39.57 5.15
N THR A 658 -14.15 39.92 4.86
CA THR A 658 -14.81 39.70 3.58
C THR A 658 -14.84 40.93 2.68
N ALA A 659 -14.70 42.12 3.28
CA ALA A 659 -14.67 43.41 2.57
C ALA A 659 -13.65 44.35 3.16
N ALA A 660 -13.14 45.27 2.35
CA ALA A 660 -12.24 46.34 2.82
C ALA A 660 -13.00 47.35 3.68
N SER A 661 -12.97 47.18 5.02
CA SER A 661 -13.46 48.21 5.95
C SER A 661 -12.35 49.17 6.32
N ALA A 662 -12.63 50.45 6.42
CA ALA A 662 -11.66 51.49 6.62
C ALA A 662 -11.28 51.73 8.10
N GLY A 663 -11.57 50.84 9.04
CA GLY A 663 -11.36 51.08 10.46
C GLY A 663 -10.68 49.95 11.24
N ARG A 664 -10.12 50.31 12.40
CA ARG A 664 -9.70 49.34 13.41
C ARG A 664 -10.94 48.78 14.12
N SER A 665 -11.05 47.45 14.27
CA SER A 665 -12.17 46.79 14.91
C SER A 665 -11.72 46.06 16.20
N VAL A 666 -12.54 46.08 17.20
CA VAL A 666 -12.34 45.37 18.48
C VAL A 666 -13.42 44.30 18.61
N PHE A 667 -13.03 43.10 18.97
CA PHE A 667 -13.97 42.01 19.19
C PHE A 667 -14.32 41.87 20.66
N LEU A 668 -15.61 41.83 20.95
CA LEU A 668 -16.15 41.55 22.25
C LEU A 668 -16.76 40.16 22.27
N ILE A 669 -16.25 39.31 23.13
CA ILE A 669 -16.75 37.95 23.32
C ILE A 669 -17.67 37.94 24.54
N THR A 670 -18.88 37.48 24.38
CA THR A 670 -19.83 37.23 25.48
C THR A 670 -20.02 35.72 25.59
N LEU A 671 -19.63 35.16 26.70
CA LEU A 671 -19.89 33.78 27.07
C LEU A 671 -21.13 33.73 28.00
N SER A 672 -21.95 32.70 27.81
CA SER A 672 -23.12 32.45 28.65
C SER A 672 -23.02 31.04 29.24
N HIS A 673 -23.37 30.91 30.51
CA HIS A 673 -23.59 29.66 31.20
C HIS A 673 -24.98 29.75 31.90
N GLN A 674 -25.92 28.91 31.49
CA GLN A 674 -27.31 29.01 31.94
C GLN A 674 -27.87 30.44 31.75
N GLN A 675 -28.12 31.19 32.82
CA GLN A 675 -28.63 32.58 32.80
C GLN A 675 -27.55 33.64 33.01
N GLU A 676 -26.31 33.24 33.32
CA GLU A 676 -25.21 34.17 33.54
C GLU A 676 -24.47 34.47 32.21
N THR A 677 -24.02 35.71 32.09
CA THR A 677 -23.24 36.15 30.93
C THR A 677 -22.01 36.95 31.36
N ARG A 678 -20.86 36.66 30.75
CA ARG A 678 -19.62 37.42 30.92
C ARG A 678 -19.07 37.92 29.61
N ARG A 679 -18.60 39.17 29.60
CA ARG A 679 -18.02 39.83 28.43
C ARG A 679 -16.51 39.95 28.55
N PHE A 680 -15.83 39.60 27.50
CA PHE A 680 -14.38 39.70 27.40
C PHE A 680 -14.03 40.53 26.14
N ARG A 681 -13.08 41.44 26.25
CA ARG A 681 -12.59 42.23 25.16
C ARG A 681 -11.31 41.59 24.65
N LEU A 682 -11.20 41.25 23.33
CA LEU A 682 -9.96 40.79 22.77
C LEU A 682 -8.91 41.90 22.81
N PRO A 683 -7.66 41.64 23.27
CA PRO A 683 -6.69 42.68 23.54
C PRO A 683 -6.08 43.35 22.32
N ARG A 684 -6.53 43.00 21.10
CA ARG A 684 -5.94 43.49 19.84
C ARG A 684 -6.99 44.13 18.95
N THR A 685 -6.55 45.23 18.32
CA THR A 685 -7.25 45.85 17.20
C THR A 685 -6.88 45.15 15.90
N TRP A 686 -7.89 44.78 15.12
CA TRP A 686 -7.68 44.18 13.81
C TRP A 686 -7.08 45.21 12.82
N ARG A 687 -5.93 44.84 12.20
CA ARG A 687 -5.29 45.59 11.11
C ARG A 687 -5.18 44.79 9.81
N GLY A 688 -5.95 43.72 9.67
CA GLY A 688 -5.69 42.66 8.73
C GLY A 688 -6.01 42.89 7.27
N GLY A 689 -5.32 42.18 6.40
CA GLY A 689 -5.55 42.00 4.97
C GLY A 689 -6.67 41.02 4.66
N SER A 690 -6.78 40.58 3.40
CA SER A 690 -7.82 39.66 2.88
C SER A 690 -7.73 38.20 3.36
N THR A 691 -6.72 37.86 4.17
CA THR A 691 -6.48 36.52 4.74
C THR A 691 -7.15 36.36 6.09
N GLY A 692 -7.57 35.13 6.45
CA GLY A 692 -8.11 34.83 7.76
C GLY A 692 -7.05 34.89 8.84
N GLU A 693 -7.40 35.42 10.03
CA GLU A 693 -6.54 35.37 11.22
C GLU A 693 -7.12 34.44 12.28
N LEU A 694 -6.24 33.72 12.93
CA LEU A 694 -6.57 32.84 14.05
C LEU A 694 -6.26 33.55 15.36
N PHE A 695 -7.23 33.59 16.24
CA PHE A 695 -7.04 34.07 17.59
C PHE A 695 -7.27 32.93 18.57
N GLU A 696 -6.28 32.63 19.40
CA GLU A 696 -6.46 31.80 20.56
C GLU A 696 -6.69 32.72 21.77
N VAL A 697 -7.78 32.50 22.47
CA VAL A 697 -8.10 33.23 23.70
C VAL A 697 -8.27 32.23 24.80
N THR A 698 -7.43 32.33 25.81
CA THR A 698 -7.63 31.61 27.07
C THR A 698 -8.51 32.47 27.96
N LEU A 699 -9.70 31.99 28.30
CA LEU A 699 -10.63 32.65 29.14
C LEU A 699 -10.73 31.87 30.46
N ARG A 700 -10.51 32.56 31.59
CA ARG A 700 -10.77 31.98 32.90
C ARG A 700 -12.26 32.00 33.13
N LEU A 701 -12.84 30.81 33.25
CA LEU A 701 -14.26 30.67 33.54
C LEU A 701 -14.51 31.07 35.00
N PRO A 702 -15.66 31.73 35.32
CA PRO A 702 -16.07 32.01 36.67
C PRO A 702 -16.18 30.74 37.48
N ASP A 703 -16.00 30.84 38.81
CA ASP A 703 -16.21 29.71 39.72
C ASP A 703 -17.66 29.23 39.60
N GLY A 704 -17.83 27.92 39.43
CA GLY A 704 -19.14 27.29 39.23
C GLY A 704 -19.60 27.12 37.78
N TRP A 705 -18.79 27.55 36.80
CA TRP A 705 -19.08 27.29 35.40
C TRP A 705 -18.44 25.99 34.93
N ASP A 706 -19.25 24.97 34.78
CA ASP A 706 -18.79 23.65 34.32
C ASP A 706 -18.77 23.53 32.81
N ASN A 707 -19.53 24.39 32.09
CA ASN A 707 -19.60 24.46 30.63
C ASN A 707 -20.04 25.84 30.15
N VAL A 708 -19.95 26.09 28.85
CA VAL A 708 -20.44 27.30 28.20
C VAL A 708 -21.66 26.95 27.35
N THR A 709 -22.80 27.53 27.69
CA THR A 709 -24.08 27.24 27.01
C THR A 709 -24.39 28.19 25.86
N GLY A 710 -23.68 29.33 25.77
CA GLY A 710 -23.85 30.31 24.71
C GLY A 710 -22.63 31.15 24.44
N LEU A 711 -22.40 31.49 23.20
CA LEU A 711 -21.32 32.36 22.74
C LEU A 711 -21.85 33.41 21.79
N LYS A 712 -21.58 34.69 22.11
CA LYS A 712 -21.87 35.82 21.21
C LYS A 712 -20.58 36.61 20.98
N ILE A 713 -20.37 37.05 19.75
CA ILE A 713 -19.27 37.94 19.40
C ILE A 713 -19.85 39.24 18.85
N ALA A 714 -19.44 40.35 19.40
CA ALA A 714 -19.72 41.67 18.87
C ALA A 714 -18.45 42.29 18.29
N VAL A 715 -18.57 43.08 17.26
CA VAL A 715 -17.49 43.84 16.65
C VAL A 715 -17.77 45.32 16.91
N GLU A 716 -16.85 46.01 17.55
CA GLU A 716 -16.95 47.43 17.83
C GLU A 716 -15.83 48.18 17.10
N PRO A 717 -16.08 49.39 16.60
CA PRO A 717 -15.01 50.24 16.10
C PRO A 717 -13.99 50.52 17.23
N ALA A 718 -12.70 50.37 16.94
CA ALA A 718 -11.68 50.72 17.90
C ALA A 718 -11.66 52.28 18.02
N ARG A 719 -12.00 52.78 19.17
CA ARG A 719 -11.87 54.21 19.50
C ARG A 719 -10.44 54.65 19.52
#